data_d583b834e77d1e8cbc39d82b617c47c7
#
_entry.id   d583b834e77d1e8cbc39d82b617c47c7
#
_cell.length_a   1.000
_cell.length_b   1.000
_cell.length_c   1.000
_cell.angle_alpha   90.00
_cell.angle_beta   90.00
_cell.angle_gamma   90.00
#
_symmetry.space_group_name_H-M   'P 1'
#
loop_
_entity.id
_entity.type
_entity.pdbx_description
1 polymer ?
#
loop_
_entity_poly.entity_id
_entity_poly.type
_entity_poly.pdbx_seq_one_letter_code
_entity_poly.pdbx_strand_id
1 'polypeptide(L)'
;GTLGADVRLNGRLGAGASRPAVYGTISIPEGSVNGLSFADARARVRADAAGVDARDGSILVGVSRLSFAASAYGADGSLLLAAPRANLADFNDYFDAGDTLGGVGRVEARFLRRRSTFVTHADVAIARLRYRRFDLGDATASIRSNGPHVRGRLAFGGPSGTLVTSGTLDLAGGALETLIARSRFDGTARLAALDLGVWLPALGYQLPVGGRVDAEATISGRLGDPAVKTSATLTDGTIGSLSVDRLVLRASSNLRRTTVEEADLKLPALDASLSGSFGFGEHDALALAVHAKTSDIGSLASRLALGSLAASGTAEADLKVGGTRALPAVTGGFDIERATVHGVSVPRALGQFSLHGRDLILSGAEVNFSTGSLALAGSVPFEILPFGVGPAAAPISLEATASAVDLRSFTPLLPTGSILAGRLDGRVGIGGTAGSPRLTGGLALAGGALRTPAETIPLEKIEAQVTLAGNTVRLQRLGAQAGGGTLDVRGTANVPDFIHPREDATYSFSATAQALTLNFPAYGGGQINGNVQLAHAVGALPVARGNITLSDATIPFSTLLGASGGTAAAGAGGASAAPNFALDLALIAGRNVRVRSANVDIGARGSLHAGGTFAAPVLAGGFTSTGGTLAYFNTVFRLLDGSVTFAPDLGVIPTLSAHAVTHVINPDPNTVRNSAGSADITLGVTGPLKNLSIALSSNPAYGRQQILGLLLNAPAFGATNLFGETAQNPTYFGSTSTSGLPPSLAAGRNASGELSVAQEAFGVANAEFTRTLLAPFETTFAGALGLSNFNLNVDYTGNVGLSARKVLGKDVNALYDTSFGYPYRQTFGFEVKPNEFEAAQVTVFETLGAYDANSLTPTGYLTAINSKIRAAQPVSGSQGFSISIQRLFP
;
A
#
# COMPACT_ATOMS: atom_id res chain seq x y z
N GLY A 1 17.75 72.09 16.87
CA GLY A 1 16.39 72.54 16.59
C GLY A 1 16.21 73.95 16.89
N THR A 2 15.57 74.80 16.04
CA THR A 2 15.20 76.18 16.24
C THR A 2 14.05 76.22 17.22
N LEU A 3 14.29 76.78 18.40
CA LEU A 3 13.28 77.18 19.42
C LEU A 3 12.76 78.52 19.09
N GLY A 4 11.54 78.68 18.55
CA GLY A 4 10.79 79.89 18.51
C GLY A 4 9.96 80.00 19.81
N ALA A 5 10.42 80.80 20.79
CA ALA A 5 9.66 81.01 22.03
C ALA A 5 9.10 82.45 22.09
N ASP A 6 7.80 82.59 22.28
CA ASP A 6 7.21 83.86 22.69
C ASP A 6 7.11 83.83 24.22
N VAL A 7 7.95 84.69 24.86
CA VAL A 7 8.06 84.74 26.33
C VAL A 7 7.57 86.10 26.78
N ARG A 8 6.43 86.09 27.42
CA ARG A 8 5.92 87.31 28.11
C ARG A 8 6.31 87.23 29.58
N LEU A 9 7.25 88.11 29.96
CA LEU A 9 7.74 88.16 31.35
C LEU A 9 7.15 89.36 32.01
N ASN A 10 6.47 89.15 33.14
CA ASN A 10 6.05 90.28 34.01
C ASN A 10 6.76 90.19 35.35
N GLY A 11 7.60 91.11 35.74
CA GLY A 11 8.35 91.13 36.97
C GLY A 11 8.33 92.39 37.74
N ARG A 12 8.35 92.37 39.07
CA ARG A 12 8.61 93.56 39.91
C ARG A 12 10.11 93.62 40.20
N LEU A 13 10.74 94.54 39.56
CA LEU A 13 12.11 95.02 39.93
C LEU A 13 11.96 96.25 40.68
N GLY A 14 12.03 96.19 42.04
CA GLY A 14 11.95 97.41 42.89
C GLY A 14 13.15 97.40 43.87
N ALA A 15 13.76 98.59 44.03
CA ALA A 15 14.81 98.75 45.03
C ALA A 15 14.24 98.49 46.43
N GLY A 16 14.54 97.35 47.03
CA GLY A 16 14.05 96.88 48.33
C GLY A 16 13.32 95.56 48.32
N ALA A 17 13.05 94.93 47.15
CA ALA A 17 12.51 93.58 47.14
C ALA A 17 13.59 92.56 47.32
N SER A 18 13.56 91.86 48.46
CA SER A 18 14.56 90.89 48.86
C SER A 18 14.59 89.66 47.95
N ARG A 19 13.73 89.49 46.98
CA ARG A 19 13.74 88.33 46.02
C ARG A 19 12.99 88.68 44.71
N PRO A 20 13.69 88.94 43.62
CA PRO A 20 13.04 89.17 42.36
C PRO A 20 12.31 87.82 41.94
N ALA A 21 11.05 88.00 41.51
CA ALA A 21 10.29 86.87 40.98
C ALA A 21 9.80 87.23 39.59
N VAL A 22 10.00 86.33 38.65
CA VAL A 22 9.55 86.44 37.25
C VAL A 22 8.33 85.57 37.04
N TYR A 23 7.28 86.10 36.45
CA TYR A 23 6.04 85.41 36.09
C TYR A 23 5.83 85.54 34.59
N GLY A 24 5.49 84.48 33.94
CA GLY A 24 5.23 84.52 32.52
C GLY A 24 4.56 83.29 31.96
N THR A 25 4.20 83.38 30.70
CA THR A 25 3.76 82.27 29.92
C THR A 25 4.84 81.97 28.85
N ILE A 26 5.32 80.77 28.82
CA ILE A 26 6.19 80.28 27.73
C ILE A 26 5.31 79.57 26.73
N SER A 27 5.43 79.93 25.45
CA SER A 27 4.74 79.30 24.34
C SER A 27 5.79 78.92 23.30
N ILE A 28 5.84 77.64 22.93
CA ILE A 28 6.69 77.19 21.89
C ILE A 28 5.79 76.57 20.82
N PRO A 29 5.64 77.23 19.65
CA PRO A 29 4.72 76.72 18.61
C PRO A 29 5.05 75.42 18.08
N GLU A 30 6.36 75.09 17.83
CA GLU A 30 6.87 73.89 17.31
C GLU A 30 8.29 73.60 17.84
N GLY A 31 8.60 72.36 18.04
CA GLY A 31 9.91 71.93 18.50
C GLY A 31 10.10 70.40 18.41
N SER A 32 11.31 69.91 18.72
CA SER A 32 11.56 68.54 18.85
C SER A 32 12.49 68.21 20.03
N VAL A 33 12.25 67.12 20.69
CA VAL A 33 13.08 66.58 21.78
C VAL A 33 13.37 65.13 21.51
N ASN A 34 14.64 64.80 21.38
CA ASN A 34 15.11 63.44 21.09
C ASN A 34 14.37 62.79 19.90
N GLY A 35 14.18 63.55 18.82
CA GLY A 35 13.49 63.07 17.61
C GLY A 35 11.95 63.15 17.65
N LEU A 36 11.34 63.36 18.83
CA LEU A 36 9.90 63.51 18.96
C LEU A 36 9.50 64.94 18.67
N SER A 37 8.76 65.16 17.59
CA SER A 37 8.22 66.48 17.21
C SER A 37 7.00 66.81 18.04
N PHE A 38 6.91 68.07 18.48
CA PHE A 38 5.75 68.57 19.20
C PHE A 38 5.33 69.92 18.71
N ALA A 39 4.09 70.26 18.96
CA ALA A 39 3.49 71.58 18.68
C ALA A 39 2.80 72.07 19.92
N ASP A 40 2.49 73.34 19.86
CA ASP A 40 1.65 74.13 20.87
C ASP A 40 2.06 73.79 22.31
N ALA A 41 3.37 73.80 22.61
CA ALA A 41 3.82 73.69 23.97
C ALA A 41 3.64 75.05 24.73
N ARG A 42 2.91 74.98 25.82
CA ARG A 42 2.61 76.14 26.65
C ARG A 42 2.70 75.85 28.11
N ALA A 43 3.22 76.78 28.93
CA ALA A 43 3.27 76.62 30.38
C ALA A 43 3.28 77.99 31.03
N ARG A 44 2.65 78.12 32.19
CA ARG A 44 2.81 79.26 33.10
C ARG A 44 4.01 79.02 33.97
N VAL A 45 4.97 79.95 33.92
CA VAL A 45 6.24 79.77 34.63
C VAL A 45 6.37 80.87 35.66
N ARG A 46 6.81 80.42 36.84
CA ARG A 46 7.27 81.33 37.91
C ARG A 46 8.69 81.01 38.23
N ALA A 47 9.58 81.92 38.24
CA ALA A 47 10.94 81.78 38.64
C ALA A 47 11.34 82.75 39.68
N ASP A 48 11.95 82.36 40.77
CA ASP A 48 12.50 83.23 41.80
C ASP A 48 13.86 82.68 42.28
N ALA A 49 14.49 83.34 43.19
CA ALA A 49 15.78 82.95 43.70
C ALA A 49 15.80 81.64 44.42
N ALA A 50 14.64 81.04 44.74
CA ALA A 50 14.54 79.78 45.40
C ALA A 50 14.42 78.63 44.34
N GLY A 51 13.81 78.90 43.14
CA GLY A 51 13.61 77.92 42.12
C GLY A 51 12.67 78.36 40.99
N VAL A 52 12.27 77.33 40.20
CA VAL A 52 11.34 77.52 39.05
C VAL A 52 10.16 76.55 39.22
N ASP A 53 9.01 77.07 38.90
CA ASP A 53 7.73 76.39 38.92
C ASP A 53 7.01 76.61 37.58
N ALA A 54 6.61 75.55 36.92
CA ALA A 54 5.84 75.53 35.68
C ALA A 54 4.51 74.84 35.95
N ARG A 55 3.40 75.54 35.72
CA ARG A 55 2.03 75.04 35.94
C ARG A 55 1.21 75.16 34.67
N ASP A 56 0.12 74.41 34.66
CA ASP A 56 -0.82 74.32 33.52
C ASP A 56 -0.11 74.20 32.17
N GLY A 57 0.98 73.41 32.22
CA GLY A 57 1.75 73.04 31.03
C GLY A 57 0.93 72.13 30.12
N SER A 58 0.99 72.42 28.84
CA SER A 58 0.44 71.53 27.81
C SER A 58 1.39 71.42 26.62
N ILE A 59 1.45 70.28 25.99
CA ILE A 59 2.24 69.99 24.79
C ILE A 59 1.41 69.08 23.88
N LEU A 60 1.40 69.34 22.60
CA LEU A 60 0.72 68.55 21.62
C LEU A 60 1.79 67.70 20.84
N VAL A 61 1.66 66.39 20.88
CA VAL A 61 2.47 65.48 20.08
C VAL A 61 1.52 64.74 19.11
N GLY A 62 1.61 65.03 17.84
CA GLY A 62 0.61 64.55 16.87
C GLY A 62 -0.81 65.02 17.25
N VAL A 63 -1.67 64.03 17.58
CA VAL A 63 -3.05 64.33 18.10
C VAL A 63 -3.14 64.18 19.61
N SER A 64 -2.06 63.82 20.30
CA SER A 64 -1.98 63.54 21.74
C SER A 64 -1.66 64.82 22.51
N ARG A 65 -2.55 65.23 23.37
CA ARG A 65 -2.31 66.33 24.26
C ARG A 65 -1.83 65.84 25.63
N LEU A 66 -0.60 66.26 25.98
CA LEU A 66 -0.02 66.02 27.28
C LEU A 66 -0.10 67.24 28.14
N SER A 67 -0.53 67.14 29.37
CA SER A 67 -0.47 68.17 30.37
C SER A 67 0.72 67.89 31.32
N PHE A 68 1.37 68.96 31.75
CA PHE A 68 2.46 68.81 32.70
C PHE A 68 2.49 69.94 33.74
N ALA A 69 3.02 69.59 34.88
CA ALA A 69 3.44 70.57 35.87
C ALA A 69 4.82 70.20 36.40
N ALA A 70 5.70 71.21 36.51
CA ALA A 70 7.08 70.99 36.96
C ALA A 70 7.55 72.00 37.96
N SER A 71 8.35 71.55 38.91
CA SER A 71 8.99 72.48 39.85
C SER A 71 10.41 72.05 40.13
N ALA A 72 11.31 73.03 40.38
CA ALA A 72 12.65 72.82 40.74
C ALA A 72 13.10 73.87 41.78
N TYR A 73 13.33 73.41 43.02
CA TYR A 73 13.71 74.28 44.16
C TYR A 73 14.95 73.70 44.81
N GLY A 74 16.09 74.23 44.49
CA GLY A 74 17.36 73.77 44.99
C GLY A 74 17.61 72.26 44.65
N ALA A 75 17.67 71.47 45.67
CA ALA A 75 17.84 70.03 45.49
C ALA A 75 16.52 69.27 45.30
N ASP A 76 15.38 69.92 45.47
CA ASP A 76 14.03 69.32 45.35
C ASP A 76 13.44 69.65 44.00
N GLY A 77 12.64 68.79 43.44
CA GLY A 77 11.92 68.99 42.19
C GLY A 77 10.76 68.06 42.01
N SER A 78 9.83 68.42 41.19
CA SER A 78 8.68 67.62 40.82
C SER A 78 8.36 67.78 39.34
N LEU A 79 7.91 66.69 38.72
CA LEU A 79 7.32 66.67 37.40
C LEU A 79 6.08 65.79 37.47
N LEU A 80 4.96 66.38 37.15
CA LEU A 80 3.71 65.63 36.92
C LEU A 80 3.41 65.69 35.42
N LEU A 81 3.15 64.56 34.85
CA LEU A 81 2.84 64.38 33.42
C LEU A 81 1.52 63.60 33.31
N ALA A 82 0.59 64.09 32.52
CA ALA A 82 -0.68 63.41 32.29
C ALA A 82 -1.10 63.55 30.83
N ALA A 83 -1.49 62.46 30.23
CA ALA A 83 -2.13 62.42 28.94
C ALA A 83 -3.38 61.52 29.08
N PRO A 84 -4.57 62.16 29.27
CA PRO A 84 -5.81 61.39 29.46
C PRO A 84 -6.21 60.60 28.24
N ARG A 85 -5.73 60.97 27.04
CA ARG A 85 -5.92 60.24 25.77
C ARG A 85 -4.70 60.50 24.90
N ALA A 86 -3.77 59.59 24.98
CA ALA A 86 -2.57 59.49 24.13
C ALA A 86 -2.78 58.50 23.02
N ASN A 87 -2.51 58.89 21.77
CA ASN A 87 -2.43 57.96 20.66
C ASN A 87 -0.98 57.45 20.52
N LEU A 88 -0.73 56.20 20.71
CA LEU A 88 0.64 55.64 20.68
C LEU A 88 1.34 55.87 19.36
N ALA A 89 0.60 55.92 18.26
CA ALA A 89 1.16 56.18 16.94
C ALA A 89 1.94 57.50 16.87
N ASP A 90 1.57 58.49 17.69
CA ASP A 90 2.23 59.79 17.72
C ASP A 90 3.65 59.75 18.31
N PHE A 91 4.01 58.64 18.95
CA PHE A 91 5.28 58.45 19.60
C PHE A 91 6.20 57.46 18.86
N ASN A 92 5.79 56.98 17.66
CA ASN A 92 6.55 55.99 16.89
C ASN A 92 7.92 56.50 16.44
N ASP A 93 8.05 57.84 16.20
CA ASP A 93 9.33 58.47 15.86
C ASP A 93 10.39 58.34 17.00
N TYR A 94 9.92 58.13 18.24
CA TYR A 94 10.80 57.94 19.40
C TYR A 94 11.26 56.49 19.55
N PHE A 95 10.51 55.53 18.96
CA PHE A 95 10.87 54.10 18.95
C PHE A 95 11.66 53.82 17.67
N ASP A 96 12.50 52.85 17.72
CA ASP A 96 13.41 52.52 16.60
C ASP A 96 12.64 52.25 15.30
N ALA A 97 13.17 52.68 14.16
CA ALA A 97 12.50 52.91 12.87
C ALA A 97 11.83 51.68 12.18
N GLY A 98 11.62 50.58 12.86
CA GLY A 98 10.91 49.39 12.34
C GLY A 98 9.67 48.99 13.13
N ASP A 99 9.47 49.60 14.32
CA ASP A 99 8.44 49.15 15.24
C ASP A 99 7.32 50.17 15.30
N THR A 100 6.14 49.84 14.74
CA THR A 100 4.94 50.67 14.81
C THR A 100 4.07 50.24 15.98
N LEU A 101 3.87 51.13 16.93
CA LEU A 101 2.90 51.03 18.01
C LEU A 101 1.62 51.75 17.66
N GLY A 102 0.48 51.16 17.98
CA GLY A 102 -0.84 51.81 17.88
C GLY A 102 -1.66 51.51 19.10
N GLY A 103 -2.70 52.29 19.29
CA GLY A 103 -3.60 52.18 20.44
C GLY A 103 -3.84 53.55 21.06
N VAL A 104 -4.88 53.67 21.87
CA VAL A 104 -5.23 54.89 22.56
C VAL A 104 -5.25 54.64 24.06
N GLY A 105 -4.53 55.47 24.81
CA GLY A 105 -4.37 55.21 26.21
C GLY A 105 -4.33 56.46 27.07
N ARG A 106 -4.31 56.19 28.40
CA ARG A 106 -4.09 57.18 29.43
C ARG A 106 -2.69 56.98 30.01
N VAL A 107 -1.96 58.03 30.16
CA VAL A 107 -0.65 58.04 30.77
C VAL A 107 -0.66 59.07 31.92
N GLU A 108 -0.24 58.64 33.11
CA GLU A 108 -0.01 59.55 34.26
C GLU A 108 1.36 59.19 34.84
N ALA A 109 2.21 60.21 35.00
CA ALA A 109 3.53 60.00 35.58
C ALA A 109 3.85 61.17 36.54
N ARG A 110 4.36 60.81 37.69
CA ARG A 110 4.80 61.72 38.74
C ARG A 110 6.21 61.39 39.15
N PHE A 111 7.10 62.34 38.98
CA PHE A 111 8.50 62.28 39.37
C PHE A 111 8.71 63.30 40.50
N LEU A 112 9.30 62.85 41.59
CA LEU A 112 9.67 63.72 42.73
C LEU A 112 11.15 63.44 42.99
N ARG A 113 11.89 64.54 43.10
CA ARG A 113 13.25 64.58 43.61
C ARG A 113 13.29 65.23 44.94
N ARG A 114 13.75 64.55 46.00
CA ARG A 114 14.01 65.13 47.33
C ARG A 114 15.45 64.90 47.64
N ARG A 115 16.23 65.93 47.59
CA ARG A 115 17.70 65.94 47.75
C ARG A 115 18.29 64.96 46.77
N SER A 116 18.81 63.77 47.20
CA SER A 116 19.42 62.75 46.38
C SER A 116 18.49 61.60 46.04
N THR A 117 17.22 61.59 46.55
CA THR A 117 16.29 60.51 46.31
C THR A 117 15.26 60.88 45.25
N PHE A 118 15.11 59.96 44.25
CA PHE A 118 14.06 60.09 43.22
C PHE A 118 12.89 59.15 43.59
N VAL A 119 11.69 59.70 43.59
CA VAL A 119 10.45 58.93 43.73
C VAL A 119 9.66 59.05 42.44
N THR A 120 9.37 57.98 41.81
CA THR A 120 8.60 57.93 40.55
C THR A 120 7.30 57.14 40.75
N HIS A 121 6.24 57.63 40.19
CA HIS A 121 4.97 56.95 40.13
C HIS A 121 4.41 57.16 38.72
N ALA A 122 4.31 56.07 37.94
CA ALA A 122 3.76 56.17 36.62
C ALA A 122 2.74 55.05 36.42
N ASP A 123 1.59 55.39 35.85
CA ASP A 123 0.52 54.46 35.49
C ASP A 123 0.14 54.74 34.03
N VAL A 124 0.07 53.66 33.27
CA VAL A 124 -0.25 53.68 31.85
C VAL A 124 -1.37 52.65 31.60
N ALA A 125 -2.39 53.03 30.86
CA ALA A 125 -3.45 52.13 30.43
C ALA A 125 -3.74 52.40 28.93
N ILE A 126 -3.59 51.39 28.12
CA ILE A 126 -3.73 51.50 26.66
C ILE A 126 -4.79 50.50 26.21
N ALA A 127 -5.79 50.99 25.48
CA ALA A 127 -6.78 50.15 24.86
C ALA A 127 -6.39 49.83 23.42
N ARG A 128 -6.62 48.60 23.04
CA ARG A 128 -6.32 48.07 21.70
C ARG A 128 -4.86 48.33 21.29
N LEU A 129 -3.93 47.92 22.14
CA LEU A 129 -2.50 47.98 21.82
C LEU A 129 -2.21 47.14 20.59
N ARG A 130 -1.62 47.79 19.60
CA ARG A 130 -1.09 47.11 18.40
C ARG A 130 0.42 47.29 18.34
N TYR A 131 1.09 46.22 18.00
CA TYR A 131 2.52 46.22 17.67
C TYR A 131 2.70 45.70 16.25
N ARG A 132 3.20 46.53 15.36
CA ARG A 132 3.21 46.27 13.93
C ARG A 132 1.78 45.92 13.44
N ARG A 133 1.55 44.74 12.89
CA ARG A 133 0.23 44.27 12.41
C ARG A 133 -0.55 43.47 13.46
N PHE A 134 0.03 43.21 14.62
CA PHE A 134 -0.54 42.34 15.65
C PHE A 134 -1.35 43.12 16.66
N ASP A 135 -2.53 42.62 16.99
CA ASP A 135 -3.39 43.16 18.05
C ASP A 135 -3.06 42.40 19.36
N LEU A 136 -2.49 43.14 20.32
CA LEU A 136 -2.07 42.58 21.62
C LEU A 136 -3.13 42.78 22.71
N GLY A 137 -4.27 43.37 22.36
CA GLY A 137 -5.35 43.68 23.28
C GLY A 137 -5.11 44.92 24.15
N ASP A 138 -5.64 44.93 25.37
CA ASP A 138 -5.47 46.04 26.29
C ASP A 138 -4.21 45.88 27.15
N ALA A 139 -3.49 46.97 27.39
CA ALA A 139 -2.28 46.96 28.17
C ALA A 139 -2.36 47.93 29.37
N THR A 140 -1.83 47.51 30.50
CA THR A 140 -1.65 48.35 31.66
C THR A 140 -0.24 48.22 32.20
N ALA A 141 0.37 49.35 32.55
CA ALA A 141 1.69 49.35 33.18
C ALA A 141 1.71 50.30 34.39
N SER A 142 2.35 49.86 35.46
CA SER A 142 2.59 50.73 36.60
C SER A 142 4.02 50.62 37.09
N ILE A 143 4.66 51.76 37.32
CA ILE A 143 6.04 51.83 37.81
C ILE A 143 6.02 52.74 39.06
N ARG A 144 6.64 52.25 40.13
CA ARG A 144 6.83 52.98 41.37
C ARG A 144 8.27 52.85 41.83
N SER A 145 8.93 54.00 42.06
CA SER A 145 10.29 53.95 42.61
C SER A 145 10.38 54.76 43.93
N ASN A 146 11.27 54.30 44.81
CA ASN A 146 11.70 55.05 45.98
C ASN A 146 13.20 54.89 46.06
N GLY A 147 13.92 55.90 45.59
CA GLY A 147 15.35 55.82 45.42
C GLY A 147 15.76 54.69 44.45
N PRO A 148 16.67 53.82 44.85
CA PRO A 148 17.14 52.74 44.01
C PRO A 148 16.14 51.57 43.85
N HIS A 149 15.11 51.55 44.71
CA HIS A 149 14.10 50.49 44.67
C HIS A 149 12.99 50.81 43.70
N VAL A 150 12.87 50.06 42.62
CA VAL A 150 11.81 50.25 41.58
C VAL A 150 10.90 49.01 41.60
N ARG A 151 9.61 49.25 41.65
CA ARG A 151 8.58 48.19 41.49
C ARG A 151 7.82 48.45 40.20
N GLY A 152 7.66 47.42 39.40
CA GLY A 152 6.92 47.47 38.15
C GLY A 152 5.87 46.38 38.07
N ARG A 153 4.76 46.71 37.37
CA ARG A 153 3.79 45.73 36.92
C ARG A 153 3.37 46.09 35.49
N LEU A 154 3.31 45.07 34.65
CA LEU A 154 2.85 45.16 33.28
C LEU A 154 1.82 44.09 33.04
N ALA A 155 0.71 44.42 32.43
CA ALA A 155 -0.30 43.44 32.05
C ALA A 155 -0.80 43.74 30.66
N PHE A 156 -0.90 42.68 29.87
CA PHE A 156 -1.58 42.68 28.56
C PHE A 156 -2.75 41.71 28.64
N GLY A 157 -3.87 42.07 28.03
CA GLY A 157 -5.06 41.23 28.00
C GLY A 157 -5.85 41.45 26.73
N GLY A 158 -6.09 40.39 25.96
CA GLY A 158 -6.82 40.46 24.71
C GLY A 158 -7.22 39.08 24.19
N PRO A 159 -7.76 39.01 22.97
CA PRO A 159 -8.20 37.77 22.35
C PRO A 159 -7.06 36.77 22.22
N SER A 160 -5.83 37.22 22.12
CA SER A 160 -4.62 36.38 21.94
C SER A 160 -3.98 35.95 23.26
N GLY A 161 -4.70 36.07 24.38
CA GLY A 161 -4.22 35.65 25.71
C GLY A 161 -3.89 36.83 26.63
N THR A 162 -3.40 36.48 27.83
CA THR A 162 -3.01 37.46 28.85
C THR A 162 -1.57 37.25 29.30
N LEU A 163 -0.87 38.35 29.55
CA LEU A 163 0.45 38.37 30.16
C LEU A 163 0.43 39.36 31.35
N VAL A 164 0.80 38.89 32.51
CA VAL A 164 0.95 39.75 33.68
C VAL A 164 2.36 39.55 34.22
N THR A 165 3.10 40.64 34.26
CA THR A 165 4.42 40.62 34.90
C THR A 165 4.46 41.60 36.08
N SER A 166 5.18 41.22 37.11
CA SER A 166 5.44 42.13 38.24
C SER A 166 6.81 41.84 38.82
N GLY A 167 7.48 42.87 39.30
CA GLY A 167 8.81 42.66 39.87
C GLY A 167 9.35 43.89 40.59
N THR A 168 10.46 43.68 41.26
CA THR A 168 11.26 44.71 41.94
C THR A 168 12.63 44.75 41.30
N LEU A 169 13.16 45.93 41.10
CA LEU A 169 14.49 46.19 40.56
C LEU A 169 15.22 47.06 41.56
N ASP A 170 16.32 46.54 42.12
CA ASP A 170 17.21 47.28 42.99
C ASP A 170 18.38 47.81 42.16
N LEU A 171 18.36 49.11 41.89
CA LEU A 171 19.36 49.79 41.08
C LEU A 171 20.71 49.82 41.79
N ALA A 172 21.75 49.29 41.15
CA ALA A 172 23.10 49.40 41.61
C ALA A 172 23.65 50.84 41.41
N GLY A 173 24.55 51.33 42.22
CA GLY A 173 25.24 52.58 41.96
C GLY A 173 26.25 52.47 40.83
N GLY A 174 26.51 53.54 40.08
CA GLY A 174 27.55 53.59 39.01
C GLY A 174 27.11 54.24 37.70
N ALA A 175 27.95 54.14 36.67
CA ALA A 175 27.65 54.64 35.34
C ALA A 175 26.49 53.86 34.73
N LEU A 176 25.68 54.52 33.89
CA LEU A 176 24.43 53.93 33.33
C LEU A 176 24.61 52.59 32.66
N GLU A 177 25.69 52.40 31.92
CA GLU A 177 26.00 51.13 31.21
C GLU A 177 26.21 49.95 32.15
N THR A 178 26.86 50.15 33.31
CA THR A 178 27.14 49.13 34.31
C THR A 178 26.01 49.00 35.32
N LEU A 179 25.19 50.04 35.51
CA LEU A 179 24.08 50.10 36.46
C LEU A 179 23.04 49.00 36.14
N ILE A 180 22.64 48.88 34.92
CA ILE A 180 21.64 47.89 34.50
C ILE A 180 22.16 46.46 34.78
N ALA A 181 23.34 46.10 34.29
CA ALA A 181 23.92 44.78 34.44
C ALA A 181 24.12 44.35 35.90
N ARG A 182 24.43 45.31 36.80
CA ARG A 182 24.69 45.04 38.24
C ARG A 182 23.42 45.08 39.09
N SER A 183 22.36 45.69 38.58
CA SER A 183 21.09 45.80 39.30
C SER A 183 20.47 44.41 39.54
N ARG A 184 19.83 44.24 40.69
CA ARG A 184 19.16 43.00 41.06
C ARG A 184 17.67 43.13 40.73
N PHE A 185 17.19 42.11 40.05
CA PHE A 185 15.79 41.99 39.69
C PHE A 185 15.19 40.74 40.33
N ASP A 186 14.00 40.87 40.92
CA ASP A 186 13.16 39.82 41.41
C ASP A 186 11.75 40.03 40.92
N GLY A 187 11.23 39.12 40.10
CA GLY A 187 9.92 39.30 39.47
C GLY A 187 9.27 38.00 39.04
N THR A 188 8.01 38.10 38.68
CA THR A 188 7.20 37.01 38.19
C THR A 188 6.51 37.43 36.89
N ALA A 189 6.37 36.50 35.98
CA ALA A 189 5.56 36.63 34.78
C ALA A 189 4.59 35.45 34.71
N ARG A 190 3.31 35.79 34.40
CA ARG A 190 2.25 34.80 34.19
C ARG A 190 1.63 35.03 32.82
N LEU A 191 1.57 33.97 32.05
CA LEU A 191 0.92 33.90 30.75
C LEU A 191 -0.31 33.00 30.91
N ALA A 192 -1.43 33.41 30.38
CA ALA A 192 -2.62 32.57 30.35
C ALA A 192 -3.25 32.60 28.97
N ALA A 193 -3.48 31.41 28.42
CA ALA A 193 -4.06 31.16 27.11
C ALA A 193 -3.39 31.97 25.98
N LEU A 194 -2.06 32.13 26.05
CA LEU A 194 -1.30 32.95 25.09
C LEU A 194 -1.21 32.22 23.77
N ASP A 195 -1.70 32.83 22.69
CA ASP A 195 -1.64 32.23 21.32
C ASP A 195 -0.26 32.46 20.72
N LEU A 196 0.51 31.36 20.60
CA LEU A 196 1.87 31.37 20.02
C LEU A 196 1.86 31.79 18.55
N GLY A 197 0.80 31.47 17.79
CA GLY A 197 0.67 31.87 16.38
C GLY A 197 0.59 33.36 16.17
N VAL A 198 0.18 34.12 17.21
CA VAL A 198 0.12 35.60 17.21
C VAL A 198 1.38 36.21 17.83
N TRP A 199 1.77 35.72 18.99
CA TRP A 199 2.84 36.33 19.76
C TRP A 199 4.25 36.07 19.24
N LEU A 200 4.58 34.85 18.74
CA LEU A 200 5.91 34.59 18.19
C LEU A 200 6.25 35.49 17.00
N PRO A 201 5.39 35.62 15.98
CA PRO A 201 5.64 36.54 14.89
C PRO A 201 5.68 38.03 15.33
N ALA A 202 4.89 38.39 16.35
CA ALA A 202 4.93 39.76 16.91
C ALA A 202 6.29 40.08 17.55
N LEU A 203 6.91 39.09 18.18
CA LEU A 203 8.25 39.19 18.76
C LEU A 203 9.38 38.99 17.73
N GLY A 204 9.08 38.77 16.44
CA GLY A 204 10.06 38.58 15.37
C GLY A 204 10.52 37.16 15.17
N TYR A 205 9.99 36.19 15.90
CA TYR A 205 10.32 34.77 15.72
C TYR A 205 9.40 34.12 14.69
N GLN A 206 9.96 33.62 13.60
CA GLN A 206 9.22 32.84 12.57
C GLN A 206 9.43 31.35 12.81
N LEU A 207 8.91 30.84 13.91
CA LEU A 207 8.94 29.41 14.22
C LEU A 207 7.59 28.77 13.79
N PRO A 208 7.61 27.58 13.21
CA PRO A 208 6.38 26.87 12.83
C PRO A 208 5.75 26.20 14.06
N VAL A 209 5.44 27.04 15.08
CA VAL A 209 4.85 26.59 16.35
C VAL A 209 3.57 27.38 16.59
N GLY A 210 2.49 26.68 16.91
CA GLY A 210 1.19 27.25 17.25
C GLY A 210 0.64 26.63 18.53
N GLY A 211 -0.50 27.16 18.98
CA GLY A 211 -1.20 26.64 20.16
C GLY A 211 -1.31 27.64 21.30
N ARG A 212 -1.97 27.22 22.37
CA ARG A 212 -2.21 28.04 23.56
C ARG A 212 -1.26 27.67 24.66
N VAL A 213 -0.57 28.68 25.22
CA VAL A 213 0.40 28.49 26.31
C VAL A 213 -0.10 29.15 27.58
N ASP A 214 -0.11 28.37 28.66
CA ASP A 214 -0.16 28.84 30.03
C ASP A 214 1.24 28.69 30.62
N ALA A 215 1.80 29.76 31.16
CA ALA A 215 3.13 29.69 31.77
C ALA A 215 3.28 30.62 32.99
N GLU A 216 4.10 30.20 33.90
CA GLU A 216 4.57 31.00 35.02
C GLU A 216 6.10 30.97 35.03
N ALA A 217 6.68 32.17 35.10
CA ALA A 217 8.12 32.33 35.21
C ALA A 217 8.47 33.18 36.42
N THR A 218 9.50 32.79 37.15
CA THR A 218 10.13 33.59 38.17
C THR A 218 11.52 33.98 37.72
N ILE A 219 11.82 35.27 37.78
CA ILE A 219 13.09 35.82 37.35
C ILE A 219 13.76 36.45 38.59
N SER A 220 14.97 36.06 38.87
CA SER A 220 15.70 36.59 40.03
C SER A 220 17.18 36.72 39.71
N GLY A 221 17.85 37.57 40.51
CA GLY A 221 19.31 37.74 40.42
C GLY A 221 19.70 39.05 39.77
N ARG A 222 20.92 39.11 39.21
CA ARG A 222 21.43 40.33 38.53
C ARG A 222 20.92 40.34 37.08
N LEU A 223 20.53 41.52 36.59
CA LEU A 223 20.08 41.63 35.18
C LEU A 223 21.15 41.19 34.16
N GLY A 224 22.43 41.27 34.50
CA GLY A 224 23.53 40.74 33.68
C GLY A 224 23.72 39.20 33.76
N ASP A 225 23.09 38.55 34.76
CA ASP A 225 23.08 37.07 34.90
C ASP A 225 21.83 36.63 35.67
N PRO A 226 20.65 36.76 35.07
CA PRO A 226 19.36 36.42 35.68
C PRO A 226 19.19 34.89 35.76
N ALA A 227 18.61 34.44 36.89
CA ALA A 227 18.10 33.08 36.97
C ALA A 227 16.58 33.12 36.69
N VAL A 228 16.16 32.32 35.74
CA VAL A 228 14.76 32.18 35.34
C VAL A 228 14.28 30.79 35.61
N LYS A 229 13.24 30.61 36.39
CA LYS A 229 12.53 29.35 36.52
C LYS A 229 11.18 29.44 35.82
N THR A 230 10.89 28.53 34.94
CA THR A 230 9.68 28.56 34.13
C THR A 230 8.93 27.23 34.27
N SER A 231 7.63 27.32 34.44
CA SER A 231 6.70 26.23 34.22
C SER A 231 5.73 26.65 33.11
N ALA A 232 5.57 25.81 32.09
CA ALA A 232 4.70 26.10 30.97
C ALA A 232 3.89 24.87 30.56
N THR A 233 2.68 25.11 30.10
CA THR A 233 1.83 24.09 29.49
C THR A 233 1.33 24.62 28.15
N LEU A 234 1.63 23.90 27.09
CA LEU A 234 1.05 24.12 25.76
C LEU A 234 -0.09 23.13 25.57
N THR A 235 -1.21 23.63 25.09
CA THR A 235 -2.39 22.82 24.72
C THR A 235 -2.81 23.15 23.30
N ASP A 236 -3.41 22.17 22.61
CA ASP A 236 -3.87 22.30 21.23
C ASP A 236 -2.76 22.87 20.31
N GLY A 237 -1.55 22.36 20.51
CA GLY A 237 -0.35 22.87 19.88
C GLY A 237 -0.09 22.30 18.49
N THR A 238 0.78 22.99 17.74
CA THR A 238 1.36 22.49 16.49
C THR A 238 2.85 22.77 16.48
N ILE A 239 3.66 21.80 16.02
CA ILE A 239 5.10 21.97 15.76
C ILE A 239 5.36 21.47 14.34
N GLY A 240 5.53 22.40 13.40
CA GLY A 240 5.55 22.07 11.98
C GLY A 240 4.21 21.48 11.54
N SER A 241 4.25 20.23 11.02
CA SER A 241 3.05 19.47 10.64
C SER A 241 2.48 18.59 11.77
N LEU A 242 3.15 18.54 12.93
CA LEU A 242 2.74 17.68 14.04
C LEU A 242 1.75 18.40 14.95
N SER A 243 0.62 17.76 15.25
CA SER A 243 -0.30 18.22 16.28
C SER A 243 0.19 17.78 17.66
N VAL A 244 0.18 18.67 18.63
CA VAL A 244 0.59 18.44 20.01
C VAL A 244 -0.64 18.58 20.91
N ASP A 245 -1.05 17.48 21.55
CA ASP A 245 -2.18 17.50 22.47
C ASP A 245 -1.82 18.31 23.72
N ARG A 246 -0.63 18.05 24.25
CA ARG A 246 -0.13 18.73 25.44
C ARG A 246 1.39 18.70 25.51
N LEU A 247 2.01 19.80 25.91
CA LEU A 247 3.40 19.84 26.36
C LEU A 247 3.46 20.51 27.72
N VAL A 248 4.02 19.85 28.69
CA VAL A 248 4.34 20.42 30.00
C VAL A 248 5.85 20.63 30.06
N LEU A 249 6.28 21.79 30.45
CA LEU A 249 7.71 22.14 30.56
C LEU A 249 8.01 22.77 31.91
N ARG A 250 9.00 22.23 32.61
CA ARG A 250 9.64 22.86 33.79
C ARG A 250 11.12 23.03 33.50
N ALA A 251 11.57 24.24 33.52
CA ALA A 251 12.98 24.55 33.22
C ALA A 251 13.51 25.67 34.10
N SER A 252 14.80 25.62 34.36
CA SER A 252 15.57 26.71 34.94
C SER A 252 16.65 27.14 33.96
N SER A 253 16.81 28.44 33.75
CA SER A 253 17.71 29.02 32.77
C SER A 253 18.46 30.23 33.32
N ASN A 254 19.62 30.44 32.79
CA ASN A 254 20.33 31.70 32.87
C ASN A 254 20.85 32.10 31.46
N LEU A 255 21.63 33.18 31.34
CA LEU A 255 22.11 33.61 30.01
C LEU A 255 23.10 32.62 29.34
N ARG A 256 23.53 31.58 30.02
CA ARG A 256 24.55 30.62 29.53
C ARG A 256 23.98 29.20 29.35
N ARG A 257 23.09 28.77 30.22
CA ARG A 257 22.60 27.39 30.25
C ARG A 257 21.12 27.32 30.64
N THR A 258 20.42 26.40 30.03
CA THR A 258 19.09 25.97 30.43
C THR A 258 19.17 24.54 30.98
N THR A 259 18.55 24.32 32.12
CA THR A 259 18.28 22.98 32.65
C THR A 259 16.79 22.72 32.53
N VAL A 260 16.43 21.70 31.79
CA VAL A 260 15.07 21.17 31.69
C VAL A 260 14.93 20.14 32.80
N GLU A 261 14.09 20.46 33.78
CA GLU A 261 13.80 19.55 34.91
C GLU A 261 12.84 18.47 34.43
N GLU A 262 11.87 18.87 33.62
CA GLU A 262 10.84 18.00 33.07
C GLU A 262 10.25 18.67 31.82
N ALA A 263 10.14 17.91 30.72
CA ALA A 263 9.36 18.30 29.57
C ALA A 263 8.59 17.06 29.07
N ASP A 264 7.29 17.06 29.31
CA ASP A 264 6.40 15.97 28.92
C ASP A 264 5.61 16.39 27.69
N LEU A 265 5.84 15.72 26.59
CA LEU A 265 5.19 15.94 25.31
C LEU A 265 4.21 14.80 25.04
N LYS A 266 2.97 15.15 24.78
CA LYS A 266 1.94 14.21 24.39
C LYS A 266 1.40 14.56 23.01
N LEU A 267 1.55 13.62 22.08
CA LEU A 267 0.95 13.66 20.75
C LEU A 267 -0.05 12.50 20.61
N PRO A 268 -0.96 12.49 19.63
CA PRO A 268 -1.96 11.44 19.45
C PRO A 268 -1.41 10.02 19.33
N ALA A 269 -0.12 9.85 18.98
CA ALA A 269 0.51 8.55 18.84
C ALA A 269 1.86 8.45 19.57
N LEU A 270 2.28 9.46 20.31
CA LEU A 270 3.60 9.49 20.95
C LEU A 270 3.53 10.24 22.29
N ASP A 271 3.96 9.59 23.35
CA ASP A 271 4.28 10.21 24.63
C ASP A 271 5.80 10.30 24.75
N ALA A 272 6.33 11.48 25.01
CA ALA A 272 7.75 11.67 25.18
C ALA A 272 8.06 12.57 26.39
N SER A 273 9.07 12.20 27.15
CA SER A 273 9.62 13.04 28.22
C SER A 273 11.09 13.38 27.95
N LEU A 274 11.47 14.58 28.31
CA LEU A 274 12.83 15.10 28.13
C LEU A 274 13.28 15.78 29.42
N SER A 275 14.51 15.50 29.83
CA SER A 275 15.16 16.18 30.94
C SER A 275 16.65 16.41 30.65
N GLY A 276 17.29 17.30 31.44
CA GLY A 276 18.73 17.54 31.26
C GLY A 276 19.08 19.00 31.10
N SER A 277 20.21 19.28 30.46
CA SER A 277 20.71 20.65 30.31
C SER A 277 21.43 20.90 28.99
N PHE A 278 21.37 22.14 28.52
CA PHE A 278 22.07 22.59 27.31
C PHE A 278 22.52 24.04 27.45
N GLY A 279 23.67 24.37 26.86
CA GLY A 279 24.15 25.75 26.73
C GLY A 279 23.75 26.40 25.42
N PHE A 280 23.84 27.71 25.31
CA PHE A 280 23.47 28.50 24.14
C PHE A 280 24.56 28.64 23.10
N GLY A 281 25.84 28.46 23.51
CA GLY A 281 27.00 28.48 22.63
C GLY A 281 27.10 27.24 21.73
N GLU A 282 27.71 27.34 20.59
CA GLU A 282 27.90 26.22 19.65
C GLU A 282 28.79 25.10 20.25
N HIS A 283 29.72 25.45 21.13
CA HIS A 283 30.61 24.51 21.79
C HIS A 283 30.17 24.15 23.22
N ASP A 284 29.02 24.65 23.64
CA ASP A 284 28.49 24.32 24.95
C ASP A 284 27.97 22.89 25.01
N ALA A 285 28.15 22.27 26.17
CA ALA A 285 27.76 20.88 26.39
C ALA A 285 26.25 20.68 26.37
N LEU A 286 25.86 19.63 25.71
CA LEU A 286 24.51 19.02 25.75
C LEU A 286 24.54 17.85 26.72
N ALA A 287 23.53 17.71 27.53
CA ALA A 287 23.28 16.58 28.41
C ALA A 287 21.77 16.40 28.59
N LEU A 288 21.13 15.78 27.61
CA LEU A 288 19.69 15.57 27.61
C LEU A 288 19.39 14.07 27.65
N ALA A 289 18.37 13.69 28.39
CA ALA A 289 17.78 12.38 28.39
C ALA A 289 16.35 12.50 27.82
N VAL A 290 16.03 11.64 26.90
CA VAL A 290 14.72 11.56 26.25
C VAL A 290 14.19 10.14 26.40
N HIS A 291 12.98 10.02 26.90
CA HIS A 291 12.23 8.78 26.90
C HIS A 291 10.99 8.97 26.01
N ALA A 292 10.78 8.09 25.06
CA ALA A 292 9.70 8.20 24.11
C ALA A 292 8.96 6.86 23.98
N LYS A 293 7.63 6.91 23.96
CA LYS A 293 6.76 5.73 23.86
C LYS A 293 5.64 5.98 22.88
N THR A 294 5.45 5.05 21.94
CA THR A 294 4.33 5.07 21.03
C THR A 294 3.46 3.82 21.18
N SER A 295 2.16 4.02 21.09
CA SER A 295 1.21 2.91 21.06
C SER A 295 0.93 2.39 19.65
N ASP A 296 1.35 3.13 18.60
CA ASP A 296 1.17 2.75 17.21
C ASP A 296 2.27 3.35 16.32
N ILE A 297 3.21 2.49 15.94
CA ILE A 297 4.34 2.85 15.06
C ILE A 297 3.87 3.32 13.69
N GLY A 298 2.81 2.73 13.11
CA GLY A 298 2.30 3.08 11.80
C GLY A 298 1.73 4.50 11.76
N SER A 299 0.94 4.85 12.76
CA SER A 299 0.44 6.22 12.94
C SER A 299 1.56 7.20 13.15
N LEU A 300 2.58 6.85 13.95
CA LEU A 300 3.75 7.71 14.17
C LEU A 300 4.55 7.92 12.88
N ALA A 301 4.85 6.86 12.13
CA ALA A 301 5.61 6.92 10.88
C ALA A 301 4.91 7.81 9.83
N SER A 302 3.59 7.68 9.69
CA SER A 302 2.82 8.48 8.76
C SER A 302 2.83 9.98 9.11
N ARG A 303 2.78 10.32 10.41
CA ARG A 303 2.83 11.71 10.90
C ARG A 303 4.21 12.34 10.75
N LEU A 304 5.26 11.54 10.87
CA LEU A 304 6.65 11.98 10.66
C LEU A 304 7.04 12.03 9.18
N ALA A 305 6.11 11.81 8.26
CA ALA A 305 6.33 11.76 6.81
C ALA A 305 7.41 10.73 6.38
N LEU A 306 7.57 9.66 7.16
CA LEU A 306 8.49 8.55 6.86
C LEU A 306 7.92 7.55 5.84
N GLY A 307 6.88 7.95 5.09
CA GLY A 307 6.15 7.13 4.13
C GLY A 307 5.02 6.33 4.76
N SER A 308 4.22 5.67 3.93
CA SER A 308 3.16 4.77 4.39
C SER A 308 3.76 3.41 4.74
N LEU A 309 4.41 3.30 5.88
CA LEU A 309 4.76 1.98 6.41
C LEU A 309 3.46 1.28 6.83
N ALA A 310 3.13 0.18 6.15
CA ALA A 310 2.07 -0.72 6.61
C ALA A 310 2.59 -1.48 7.85
N ALA A 311 2.71 -0.75 8.95
CA ALA A 311 3.24 -1.23 10.22
C ALA A 311 2.28 -0.91 11.35
N SER A 312 2.27 -1.75 12.37
CA SER A 312 1.58 -1.52 13.65
C SER A 312 2.46 -2.03 14.78
N GLY A 313 2.11 -1.74 16.00
CA GLY A 313 2.86 -2.18 17.18
C GLY A 313 3.18 -1.03 18.12
N THR A 314 3.76 -1.37 19.26
CA THR A 314 4.21 -0.40 20.28
C THR A 314 5.73 -0.27 20.24
N ALA A 315 6.25 0.93 20.51
CA ALA A 315 7.68 1.13 20.64
C ALA A 315 8.01 2.03 21.83
N GLU A 316 9.14 1.78 22.44
CA GLU A 316 9.73 2.57 23.51
C GLU A 316 11.19 2.84 23.17
N ALA A 317 11.66 4.04 23.45
CA ALA A 317 13.02 4.45 23.17
C ALA A 317 13.57 5.34 24.28
N ASP A 318 14.77 5.01 24.76
CA ASP A 318 15.55 5.79 25.71
C ASP A 318 16.78 6.36 25.02
N LEU A 319 16.88 7.68 24.96
CA LEU A 319 17.94 8.40 24.27
C LEU A 319 18.69 9.30 25.25
N LYS A 320 19.99 9.36 25.09
CA LYS A 320 20.88 10.33 25.75
C LYS A 320 21.56 11.16 24.67
N VAL A 321 21.33 12.47 24.72
CA VAL A 321 21.95 13.42 23.81
C VAL A 321 23.07 14.14 24.58
N GLY A 322 24.28 13.92 24.13
CA GLY A 322 25.49 14.52 24.68
C GLY A 322 26.32 15.28 23.65
N GLY A 323 27.57 15.51 23.90
CA GLY A 323 28.45 16.27 23.01
C GLY A 323 28.25 17.77 23.12
N THR A 324 28.32 18.47 21.97
CA THR A 324 28.11 19.91 21.89
C THR A 324 26.99 20.20 20.86
N ARG A 325 26.50 21.42 20.83
CA ARG A 325 25.47 21.84 19.86
C ARG A 325 25.96 21.75 18.41
N ALA A 326 27.29 21.98 18.19
CA ALA A 326 27.89 21.83 16.87
C ALA A 326 28.15 20.34 16.49
N LEU A 327 28.40 19.48 17.47
CA LEU A 327 28.68 18.06 17.29
C LEU A 327 27.88 17.25 18.34
N PRO A 328 26.58 17.07 18.14
CA PRO A 328 25.77 16.28 19.05
C PRO A 328 26.13 14.79 18.94
N ALA A 329 26.16 14.12 20.07
CA ALA A 329 26.27 12.66 20.16
C ALA A 329 25.01 12.12 20.79
N VAL A 330 24.37 11.18 20.13
CA VAL A 330 23.14 10.53 20.62
C VAL A 330 23.45 9.06 20.88
N THR A 331 23.14 8.60 22.08
CA THR A 331 23.18 7.17 22.39
C THR A 331 21.82 6.74 22.90
N GLY A 332 21.38 5.54 22.56
CA GLY A 332 20.08 5.10 23.03
C GLY A 332 19.77 3.66 22.72
N GLY A 333 18.66 3.22 23.24
CA GLY A 333 18.06 1.94 22.95
C GLY A 333 16.62 2.08 22.53
N PHE A 334 16.13 1.10 21.82
CA PHE A 334 14.73 0.97 21.47
C PHE A 334 14.24 -0.45 21.78
N ASP A 335 12.97 -0.54 22.11
CA ASP A 335 12.23 -1.80 22.28
C ASP A 335 10.90 -1.67 21.57
N ILE A 336 10.67 -2.53 20.60
CA ILE A 336 9.47 -2.58 19.77
C ILE A 336 8.77 -3.89 20.09
N GLU A 337 7.50 -3.83 20.44
CA GLU A 337 6.73 -5.01 20.79
C GLU A 337 5.48 -5.15 19.91
N ARG A 338 5.12 -6.41 19.64
CA ARG A 338 3.91 -6.80 18.89
C ARG A 338 3.79 -6.05 17.57
N ALA A 339 4.91 -5.85 16.89
CA ALA A 339 4.91 -5.18 15.61
C ALA A 339 4.40 -6.11 14.49
N THR A 340 3.74 -5.50 13.51
CA THR A 340 3.51 -6.11 12.20
C THR A 340 4.04 -5.17 11.14
N VAL A 341 4.74 -5.70 10.16
CA VAL A 341 5.25 -4.92 9.02
C VAL A 341 4.85 -5.65 7.74
N HIS A 342 4.01 -5.03 6.90
CA HIS A 342 3.43 -5.69 5.71
C HIS A 342 2.80 -7.06 6.01
N GLY A 343 2.18 -7.20 7.19
CA GLY A 343 1.58 -8.45 7.65
C GLY A 343 2.54 -9.43 8.32
N VAL A 344 3.85 -9.21 8.24
CA VAL A 344 4.86 -10.02 8.94
C VAL A 344 4.83 -9.67 10.43
N SER A 345 4.60 -10.67 11.27
CA SER A 345 4.59 -10.50 12.72
C SER A 345 6.00 -10.48 13.30
N VAL A 346 6.32 -9.43 14.03
CA VAL A 346 7.55 -9.25 14.80
C VAL A 346 7.17 -9.11 16.27
N PRO A 347 7.19 -10.18 17.05
CA PRO A 347 6.83 -10.15 18.48
C PRO A 347 7.63 -9.13 19.26
N ARG A 348 8.93 -9.03 19.00
CA ARG A 348 9.82 -8.05 19.63
C ARG A 348 11.01 -7.70 18.77
N ALA A 349 11.38 -6.42 18.73
CA ALA A 349 12.64 -5.97 18.21
C ALA A 349 13.27 -4.97 19.20
N LEU A 350 14.51 -5.22 19.57
CA LEU A 350 15.25 -4.37 20.51
C LEU A 350 16.64 -4.06 19.96
N GLY A 351 17.19 -2.95 20.40
CA GLY A 351 18.53 -2.61 19.95
C GLY A 351 19.11 -1.41 20.68
N GLN A 352 20.42 -1.28 20.57
CA GLN A 352 21.16 -0.13 21.04
C GLN A 352 21.88 0.53 19.87
N PHE A 353 21.92 1.84 19.89
CA PHE A 353 22.62 2.62 18.89
C PHE A 353 23.34 3.81 19.48
N SER A 354 24.32 4.28 18.75
CA SER A 354 24.97 5.56 19.01
C SER A 354 25.14 6.32 17.70
N LEU A 355 24.90 7.62 17.75
CA LEU A 355 25.14 8.55 16.67
C LEU A 355 26.23 9.51 17.05
N HIS A 356 27.34 9.49 16.32
CA HIS A 356 28.48 10.39 16.49
C HIS A 356 28.74 11.15 15.19
N GLY A 357 28.42 12.43 15.19
CA GLY A 357 28.48 13.22 13.95
C GLY A 357 27.44 12.75 12.94
N ARG A 358 27.91 12.02 11.91
CA ARG A 358 27.07 11.46 10.85
C ARG A 358 27.08 9.93 10.80
N ASP A 359 27.68 9.28 11.79
CA ASP A 359 27.76 7.82 11.83
C ASP A 359 26.80 7.26 12.87
N LEU A 360 25.75 6.60 12.39
CA LEU A 360 24.84 5.82 13.21
C LEU A 360 25.42 4.41 13.38
N ILE A 361 25.80 4.08 14.58
CA ILE A 361 26.37 2.78 14.96
C ILE A 361 25.31 1.97 15.69
N LEU A 362 24.94 0.83 15.15
CA LEU A 362 24.12 -0.18 15.80
C LEU A 362 25.04 -1.13 16.55
N SER A 363 25.02 -1.07 17.86
CA SER A 363 25.88 -1.92 18.71
C SER A 363 25.27 -3.27 19.07
N GLY A 364 24.02 -3.51 18.67
CA GLY A 364 23.30 -4.76 18.82
C GLY A 364 21.81 -4.49 18.67
N ALA A 365 21.27 -4.74 17.50
CA ALA A 365 19.83 -4.76 17.26
C ALA A 365 19.42 -6.20 16.99
N GLU A 366 18.32 -6.65 17.59
CA GLU A 366 17.78 -7.99 17.41
C GLU A 366 16.29 -7.93 17.14
N VAL A 367 15.89 -8.55 16.05
CA VAL A 367 14.50 -8.72 15.63
C VAL A 367 14.11 -10.18 15.89
N ASN A 368 13.23 -10.39 16.85
CA ASN A 368 12.74 -11.70 17.21
C ASN A 368 11.44 -12.01 16.44
N PHE A 369 11.43 -13.10 15.73
CA PHE A 369 10.24 -13.66 15.09
C PHE A 369 9.56 -14.66 16.03
N SER A 370 8.46 -15.26 15.61
CA SER A 370 7.82 -16.35 16.39
C SER A 370 8.78 -17.52 16.64
N THR A 371 9.70 -17.76 15.72
CA THR A 371 10.82 -18.70 15.85
C THR A 371 12.02 -18.08 15.15
N GLY A 372 13.15 -18.02 15.86
CA GLY A 372 14.39 -17.46 15.37
C GLY A 372 14.49 -15.95 15.49
N SER A 373 15.69 -15.43 15.24
CA SER A 373 15.99 -14.01 15.33
C SER A 373 16.90 -13.53 14.21
N LEU A 374 16.86 -12.23 13.95
CA LEU A 374 17.77 -11.52 13.06
C LEU A 374 18.53 -10.48 13.89
N ALA A 375 19.83 -10.69 14.08
CA ALA A 375 20.71 -9.73 14.73
C ALA A 375 21.34 -8.80 13.70
N LEU A 376 21.42 -7.50 14.03
CA LEU A 376 22.00 -6.44 13.20
C LEU A 376 23.04 -5.67 14.02
N ALA A 377 24.23 -5.47 13.47
CA ALA A 377 25.28 -4.66 14.08
C ALA A 377 26.09 -3.93 13.00
N GLY A 378 26.70 -2.78 13.36
CA GLY A 378 27.54 -2.06 12.42
C GLY A 378 27.27 -0.57 12.34
N SER A 379 27.68 0.08 11.26
CA SER A 379 27.54 1.52 11.08
C SER A 379 26.93 1.88 9.73
N VAL A 380 26.08 2.91 9.74
CA VAL A 380 25.50 3.55 8.54
C VAL A 380 25.65 5.05 8.64
N PRO A 381 25.94 5.75 7.54
CA PRO A 381 25.89 7.19 7.52
C PRO A 381 24.44 7.66 7.70
N PHE A 382 24.25 8.63 8.61
CA PHE A 382 22.95 9.11 8.99
C PHE A 382 22.93 10.62 9.18
N GLU A 383 21.91 11.30 8.71
CA GLU A 383 21.71 12.73 8.91
C GLU A 383 20.45 12.98 9.75
N ILE A 384 20.57 13.83 10.74
CA ILE A 384 19.43 14.22 11.57
C ILE A 384 18.55 15.24 10.85
N LEU A 385 19.15 16.09 10.01
CA LEU A 385 18.48 17.12 9.24
C LEU A 385 19.08 17.24 7.82
N PRO A 386 18.40 16.79 6.77
CA PRO A 386 17.11 16.07 6.79
C PRO A 386 17.27 14.66 7.39
N PHE A 387 16.22 14.20 8.07
CA PHE A 387 16.24 12.89 8.72
C PHE A 387 16.33 11.76 7.68
N GLY A 388 17.38 10.96 7.71
CA GLY A 388 17.56 9.87 6.78
C GLY A 388 18.98 9.35 6.63
N VAL A 389 19.16 8.46 5.66
CA VAL A 389 20.47 7.93 5.30
C VAL A 389 21.31 9.06 4.71
N GLY A 390 22.57 9.13 5.14
CA GLY A 390 23.53 10.16 4.70
C GLY A 390 23.91 10.04 3.22
N PRO A 391 24.89 10.82 2.76
CA PRO A 391 25.29 10.88 1.35
C PRO A 391 25.60 9.51 0.76
N ALA A 392 25.21 9.29 -0.49
CA ALA A 392 25.42 8.02 -1.20
C ALA A 392 26.89 7.55 -1.25
N ALA A 393 27.85 8.48 -1.18
CA ALA A 393 29.28 8.18 -1.18
C ALA A 393 29.82 7.79 0.21
N ALA A 394 29.03 7.96 1.28
CA ALA A 394 29.48 7.67 2.64
C ALA A 394 29.59 6.14 2.87
N PRO A 395 30.60 5.69 3.63
CA PRO A 395 30.83 4.26 3.86
C PRO A 395 29.70 3.65 4.70
N ILE A 396 29.37 2.38 4.42
CA ILE A 396 28.45 1.56 5.18
C ILE A 396 29.16 0.29 5.64
N SER A 397 28.89 -0.14 6.86
CA SER A 397 29.42 -1.39 7.41
C SER A 397 28.39 -2.01 8.35
N LEU A 398 27.54 -2.89 7.83
CA LEU A 398 26.52 -3.61 8.60
C LEU A 398 26.76 -5.10 8.52
N GLU A 399 26.46 -5.79 9.57
CA GLU A 399 26.40 -7.24 9.64
C GLU A 399 24.99 -7.66 10.10
N ALA A 400 24.37 -8.53 9.33
CA ALA A 400 23.08 -9.15 9.62
C ALA A 400 23.30 -10.65 9.84
N THR A 401 22.88 -11.19 10.98
CA THR A 401 22.95 -12.60 11.31
C THR A 401 21.56 -13.15 11.55
N ALA A 402 21.11 -14.05 10.69
CA ALA A 402 19.87 -14.80 10.83
C ALA A 402 20.16 -16.09 11.61
N SER A 403 19.41 -16.35 12.66
CA SER A 403 19.51 -17.53 13.50
C SER A 403 18.17 -18.23 13.58
N ALA A 404 18.05 -19.37 12.92
CA ALA A 404 16.86 -20.24 12.91
C ALA A 404 15.55 -19.51 12.57
N VAL A 405 15.59 -18.53 11.66
CA VAL A 405 14.40 -17.74 11.27
C VAL A 405 13.42 -18.63 10.51
N ASP A 406 12.21 -18.76 11.04
CA ASP A 406 11.13 -19.52 10.37
C ASP A 406 10.50 -18.67 9.27
N LEU A 407 10.61 -19.16 8.03
CA LEU A 407 10.06 -18.50 6.85
C LEU A 407 8.52 -18.41 6.85
N ARG A 408 7.81 -19.15 7.71
CA ARG A 408 6.35 -19.02 7.88
C ARG A 408 5.96 -17.60 8.27
N SER A 409 6.83 -16.91 9.00
CA SER A 409 6.61 -15.51 9.37
C SER A 409 6.45 -14.58 8.14
N PHE A 410 6.99 -14.97 6.98
CA PHE A 410 6.93 -14.18 5.74
C PHE A 410 5.81 -14.63 4.77
N THR A 411 5.01 -15.62 5.15
CA THR A 411 3.85 -16.07 4.35
C THR A 411 2.90 -14.92 3.95
N PRO A 412 2.64 -13.89 4.81
CA PRO A 412 1.79 -12.76 4.43
C PRO A 412 2.28 -11.93 3.25
N LEU A 413 3.57 -12.04 2.88
CA LEU A 413 4.14 -11.35 1.70
C LEU A 413 3.82 -12.05 0.38
N LEU A 414 3.28 -13.26 0.44
CA LEU A 414 2.92 -14.08 -0.73
C LEU A 414 1.43 -13.93 -1.05
N PRO A 415 1.01 -14.29 -2.29
CA PRO A 415 -0.40 -14.33 -2.65
C PRO A 415 -1.24 -15.15 -1.67
N THR A 416 -2.46 -14.72 -1.39
CA THR A 416 -3.38 -15.38 -0.46
C THR A 416 -3.55 -16.87 -0.81
N GLY A 417 -3.44 -17.74 0.20
CA GLY A 417 -3.50 -19.19 0.02
C GLY A 417 -2.13 -19.86 -0.22
N SER A 418 -1.05 -19.08 -0.29
CA SER A 418 0.31 -19.62 -0.30
C SER A 418 0.72 -20.14 1.08
N ILE A 419 1.62 -21.12 1.11
CA ILE A 419 2.26 -21.61 2.32
C ILE A 419 3.77 -21.56 2.09
N LEU A 420 4.47 -20.90 2.99
CA LEU A 420 5.92 -20.86 3.03
C LEU A 420 6.39 -21.42 4.36
N ALA A 421 7.39 -22.27 4.34
CA ALA A 421 8.02 -22.81 5.55
C ALA A 421 9.51 -23.03 5.31
N GLY A 422 10.26 -23.21 6.38
CA GLY A 422 11.70 -23.48 6.34
C GLY A 422 12.45 -22.66 7.37
N ARG A 423 13.65 -23.08 7.67
CA ARG A 423 14.54 -22.42 8.61
C ARG A 423 15.70 -21.75 7.86
N LEU A 424 15.82 -20.46 8.02
CA LEU A 424 16.89 -19.64 7.45
C LEU A 424 17.95 -19.36 8.52
N ASP A 425 19.17 -19.70 8.21
CA ASP A 425 20.37 -19.41 8.99
C ASP A 425 21.41 -18.72 8.11
N GLY A 426 22.23 -17.83 8.68
CA GLY A 426 23.35 -17.27 7.97
C GLY A 426 23.79 -15.90 8.43
N ARG A 427 24.82 -15.41 7.77
CA ARG A 427 25.42 -14.10 8.06
C ARG A 427 25.69 -13.35 6.77
N VAL A 428 25.30 -12.10 6.73
CA VAL A 428 25.48 -11.19 5.60
C VAL A 428 26.13 -9.90 6.10
N GLY A 429 27.32 -9.63 5.60
CA GLY A 429 27.99 -8.34 5.76
C GLY A 429 27.61 -7.42 4.60
N ILE A 430 27.29 -6.17 4.91
CA ILE A 430 26.96 -5.12 3.94
C ILE A 430 28.03 -4.04 4.10
N GLY A 431 28.94 -3.93 3.15
CA GLY A 431 30.00 -2.95 3.09
C GLY A 431 29.90 -2.04 1.87
N GLY A 432 30.96 -1.28 1.58
CA GLY A 432 30.98 -0.35 0.46
C GLY A 432 30.45 1.03 0.84
N THR A 433 29.59 1.63 0.02
CA THR A 433 28.98 2.93 0.30
C THR A 433 27.45 2.81 0.29
N ALA A 434 26.76 3.79 0.89
CA ALA A 434 25.31 3.82 0.93
C ALA A 434 24.66 3.78 -0.47
N GLY A 435 25.31 4.38 -1.47
CA GLY A 435 24.83 4.35 -2.87
C GLY A 435 25.34 3.16 -3.70
N SER A 436 26.31 2.37 -3.18
CA SER A 436 26.85 1.19 -3.85
C SER A 436 27.25 0.13 -2.80
N PRO A 437 26.26 -0.52 -2.18
CA PRO A 437 26.51 -1.53 -1.16
C PRO A 437 27.10 -2.80 -1.77
N ARG A 438 27.98 -3.45 -1.03
CA ARG A 438 28.60 -4.75 -1.38
C ARG A 438 28.25 -5.77 -0.32
N LEU A 439 27.77 -6.91 -0.76
CA LEU A 439 27.32 -7.97 0.13
C LEU A 439 28.41 -9.07 0.28
N THR A 440 28.62 -9.53 1.47
CA THR A 440 29.54 -10.64 1.78
C THR A 440 28.89 -11.63 2.74
N GLY A 441 29.31 -12.89 2.71
CA GLY A 441 28.79 -13.87 3.65
C GLY A 441 28.01 -15.00 3.00
N GLY A 442 27.04 -15.54 3.72
CA GLY A 442 26.25 -16.66 3.21
C GLY A 442 24.97 -16.90 3.98
N LEU A 443 24.02 -17.50 3.28
CA LEU A 443 22.72 -17.89 3.79
C LEU A 443 22.47 -19.36 3.50
N ALA A 444 21.86 -20.06 4.43
CA ALA A 444 21.43 -21.44 4.29
C ALA A 444 19.94 -21.58 4.66
N LEU A 445 19.18 -22.20 3.79
CA LEU A 445 17.80 -22.58 4.03
C LEU A 445 17.73 -24.10 4.21
N ALA A 446 17.09 -24.56 5.26
CA ALA A 446 16.88 -25.96 5.55
C ALA A 446 15.38 -26.27 5.78
N GLY A 447 14.95 -27.43 5.30
CA GLY A 447 13.61 -27.95 5.51
C GLY A 447 12.52 -27.05 4.94
N GLY A 448 12.82 -26.34 3.84
CA GLY A 448 11.88 -25.42 3.21
C GLY A 448 10.69 -26.15 2.57
N ALA A 449 9.55 -25.48 2.53
CA ALA A 449 8.38 -25.91 1.77
C ALA A 449 7.68 -24.67 1.18
N LEU A 450 7.22 -24.81 -0.07
CA LEU A 450 6.48 -23.77 -0.77
C LEU A 450 5.29 -24.39 -1.48
N ARG A 451 4.10 -23.86 -1.22
CA ARG A 451 2.88 -24.11 -1.99
C ARG A 451 2.25 -22.78 -2.37
N THR A 452 1.81 -22.67 -3.61
CA THR A 452 1.08 -21.51 -4.11
C THR A 452 -0.31 -21.94 -4.58
N PRO A 453 -1.28 -21.03 -4.72
CA PRO A 453 -2.61 -21.39 -5.26
C PRO A 453 -2.56 -21.92 -6.70
N ALA A 454 -1.54 -21.53 -7.46
CA ALA A 454 -1.36 -21.98 -8.85
C ALA A 454 -0.85 -23.41 -8.97
N GLU A 455 -0.20 -23.95 -7.93
CA GLU A 455 0.40 -25.28 -7.93
C GLU A 455 -0.16 -26.09 -6.73
N THR A 456 -0.77 -27.24 -7.02
CA THR A 456 -1.41 -28.06 -5.98
C THR A 456 -0.45 -29.00 -5.29
N ILE A 457 0.67 -29.36 -5.94
CA ILE A 457 1.71 -30.21 -5.37
C ILE A 457 2.79 -29.31 -4.77
N PRO A 458 3.00 -29.33 -3.44
CA PRO A 458 3.97 -28.46 -2.82
C PRO A 458 5.40 -28.85 -3.19
N LEU A 459 6.27 -27.82 -3.30
CA LEU A 459 7.71 -28.02 -3.23
C LEU A 459 8.08 -28.24 -1.76
N GLU A 460 8.71 -29.39 -1.47
CA GLU A 460 9.09 -29.79 -0.12
C GLU A 460 10.60 -30.01 -0.02
N LYS A 461 11.07 -30.11 1.22
CA LYS A 461 12.48 -30.33 1.53
C LYS A 461 13.41 -29.40 0.76
N ILE A 462 13.00 -28.14 0.68
CA ILE A 462 13.84 -27.14 0.02
C ILE A 462 15.07 -26.87 0.89
N GLU A 463 16.23 -27.12 0.32
CA GLU A 463 17.53 -26.81 0.89
C GLU A 463 18.25 -25.86 -0.05
N ALA A 464 18.73 -24.74 0.44
CA ALA A 464 19.47 -23.80 -0.37
C ALA A 464 20.70 -23.28 0.36
N GLN A 465 21.78 -23.04 -0.39
CA GLN A 465 23.01 -22.45 0.08
C GLN A 465 23.43 -21.34 -0.88
N VAL A 466 23.50 -20.13 -0.35
CA VAL A 466 23.87 -18.92 -1.10
C VAL A 466 25.13 -18.33 -0.48
N THR A 467 26.09 -17.96 -1.29
CA THR A 467 27.28 -17.19 -0.90
C THR A 467 27.29 -15.86 -1.60
N LEU A 468 27.68 -14.83 -0.86
CA LEU A 468 27.76 -13.45 -1.29
C LEU A 468 29.23 -12.99 -1.26
N ALA A 469 29.73 -12.45 -2.36
CA ALA A 469 31.12 -11.99 -2.49
C ALA A 469 31.19 -10.68 -3.26
N GLY A 470 31.02 -9.57 -2.57
CA GLY A 470 30.94 -8.25 -3.17
C GLY A 470 29.67 -8.09 -3.99
N ASN A 471 29.80 -8.02 -5.30
CA ASN A 471 28.68 -7.89 -6.24
C ASN A 471 28.19 -9.26 -6.76
N THR A 472 28.88 -10.35 -6.38
CA THR A 472 28.55 -11.69 -6.85
C THR A 472 27.69 -12.45 -5.84
N VAL A 473 26.55 -12.91 -6.28
CA VAL A 473 25.65 -13.83 -5.57
C VAL A 473 25.82 -15.21 -6.20
N ARG A 474 26.22 -16.18 -5.43
CA ARG A 474 26.37 -17.57 -5.89
C ARG A 474 25.39 -18.47 -5.17
N LEU A 475 24.46 -19.04 -5.90
CA LEU A 475 23.63 -20.14 -5.47
C LEU A 475 24.45 -21.45 -5.64
N GLN A 476 25.03 -21.91 -4.54
CA GLN A 476 25.86 -23.13 -4.57
C GLN A 476 24.99 -24.34 -4.88
N ARG A 477 23.81 -24.39 -4.26
CA ARG A 477 22.82 -25.41 -4.46
C ARG A 477 21.46 -24.92 -3.96
N LEU A 478 20.42 -25.24 -4.72
CA LEU A 478 19.04 -25.28 -4.25
C LEU A 478 18.47 -26.62 -4.66
N GLY A 479 18.19 -27.47 -3.67
CA GLY A 479 17.51 -28.75 -3.86
C GLY A 479 16.07 -28.63 -3.39
N ALA A 480 15.12 -29.26 -4.09
CA ALA A 480 13.72 -29.36 -3.68
C ALA A 480 13.11 -30.67 -4.16
N GLN A 481 11.99 -31.09 -3.58
CA GLN A 481 11.22 -32.25 -3.98
C GLN A 481 9.77 -31.86 -4.27
N ALA A 482 9.17 -32.52 -5.29
CA ALA A 482 7.72 -32.40 -5.54
C ALA A 482 7.21 -33.74 -6.10
N GLY A 483 6.17 -34.30 -5.47
CA GLY A 483 5.56 -35.59 -5.90
C GLY A 483 6.54 -36.76 -6.02
N GLY A 484 7.59 -36.76 -5.19
CA GLY A 484 8.63 -37.82 -5.20
C GLY A 484 9.82 -37.53 -6.12
N GLY A 485 9.73 -36.52 -7.00
CA GLY A 485 10.85 -36.11 -7.87
C GLY A 485 11.69 -35.02 -7.22
N THR A 486 12.80 -34.68 -7.88
CA THR A 486 13.78 -33.69 -7.37
C THR A 486 14.04 -32.57 -8.35
N LEU A 487 14.33 -31.41 -7.79
CA LEU A 487 14.83 -30.22 -8.49
C LEU A 487 16.19 -29.83 -7.87
N ASP A 488 17.19 -29.61 -8.69
CA ASP A 488 18.50 -29.07 -8.29
C ASP A 488 18.79 -27.81 -9.13
N VAL A 489 19.05 -26.70 -8.47
CA VAL A 489 19.36 -25.42 -9.13
C VAL A 489 20.69 -24.90 -8.62
N ARG A 490 21.55 -24.44 -9.52
CA ARG A 490 22.83 -23.80 -9.22
C ARG A 490 23.05 -22.62 -10.14
N GLY A 491 23.83 -21.66 -9.70
CA GLY A 491 24.17 -20.54 -10.56
C GLY A 491 24.83 -19.39 -9.88
N THR A 492 25.07 -18.38 -10.67
CA THR A 492 25.71 -17.13 -10.21
C THR A 492 24.96 -15.94 -10.79
N ALA A 493 24.90 -14.88 -10.01
CA ALA A 493 24.46 -13.58 -10.46
C ALA A 493 25.50 -12.54 -10.08
N ASN A 494 25.79 -11.61 -10.98
CA ASN A 494 26.55 -10.42 -10.69
C ASN A 494 25.59 -9.23 -10.68
N VAL A 495 25.49 -8.55 -9.54
CA VAL A 495 24.55 -7.45 -9.30
C VAL A 495 25.40 -6.22 -8.99
N PRO A 496 25.78 -5.40 -9.99
CA PRO A 496 26.61 -4.22 -9.79
C PRO A 496 25.99 -3.21 -8.82
N ASP A 497 24.65 -3.06 -8.88
CA ASP A 497 23.88 -2.21 -8.00
C ASP A 497 22.75 -3.01 -7.31
N PHE A 498 22.85 -3.21 -5.99
CA PHE A 498 21.82 -3.86 -5.19
C PHE A 498 20.62 -2.95 -4.87
N ILE A 499 20.73 -1.65 -5.11
CA ILE A 499 19.63 -0.70 -4.94
C ILE A 499 18.70 -0.76 -6.15
N HIS A 500 19.27 -0.88 -7.36
CA HIS A 500 18.54 -1.00 -8.63
C HIS A 500 18.94 -2.29 -9.37
N PRO A 501 18.63 -3.49 -8.83
CA PRO A 501 19.22 -4.74 -9.31
C PRO A 501 18.79 -5.17 -10.71
N ARG A 502 17.78 -4.52 -11.32
CA ARG A 502 17.21 -4.92 -12.61
C ARG A 502 17.90 -4.34 -13.83
N GLU A 503 18.66 -3.27 -13.68
CA GLU A 503 19.18 -2.53 -14.85
C GLU A 503 20.47 -3.15 -15.41
N ASP A 504 21.38 -3.60 -14.56
CA ASP A 504 22.71 -4.08 -14.96
C ASP A 504 23.07 -5.47 -14.45
N ALA A 505 22.13 -6.20 -13.86
CA ALA A 505 22.43 -7.52 -13.33
C ALA A 505 22.66 -8.53 -14.45
N THR A 506 23.73 -9.31 -14.35
CA THR A 506 23.97 -10.48 -15.20
C THR A 506 23.83 -11.76 -14.39
N TYR A 507 23.28 -12.81 -14.96
CA TYR A 507 23.16 -14.07 -14.24
C TYR A 507 23.18 -15.28 -15.17
N SER A 508 23.57 -16.42 -14.58
CA SER A 508 23.49 -17.72 -15.21
C SER A 508 23.11 -18.76 -14.17
N PHE A 509 21.94 -19.35 -14.32
CA PHE A 509 21.43 -20.42 -13.47
C PHE A 509 21.16 -21.67 -14.32
N SER A 510 21.42 -22.82 -13.73
CA SER A 510 21.10 -24.11 -14.32
C SER A 510 20.19 -24.87 -13.37
N ALA A 511 19.07 -25.32 -13.87
CA ALA A 511 18.07 -26.08 -13.16
C ALA A 511 17.97 -27.49 -13.78
N THR A 512 18.05 -28.55 -12.96
CA THR A 512 17.86 -29.93 -13.36
C THR A 512 16.69 -30.50 -12.59
N ALA A 513 15.72 -31.04 -13.30
CA ALA A 513 14.56 -31.73 -12.75
C ALA A 513 14.60 -33.20 -13.07
N GLN A 514 14.31 -34.07 -12.08
CA GLN A 514 14.23 -35.51 -12.25
C GLN A 514 12.92 -36.01 -11.64
N ALA A 515 12.04 -36.53 -12.49
CA ALA A 515 10.70 -37.01 -12.12
C ALA A 515 9.90 -36.02 -11.26
N LEU A 516 10.16 -34.70 -11.42
CA LEU A 516 9.53 -33.64 -10.65
C LEU A 516 8.04 -33.56 -11.02
N THR A 517 7.17 -33.87 -10.09
CA THR A 517 5.74 -33.88 -10.37
C THR A 517 5.17 -32.52 -10.03
N LEU A 518 4.56 -31.86 -11.02
CA LEU A 518 3.87 -30.58 -10.86
C LEU A 518 2.44 -30.69 -11.37
N ASN A 519 1.53 -29.94 -10.79
CA ASN A 519 0.13 -29.91 -11.19
C ASN A 519 -0.43 -28.50 -11.08
N PHE A 520 -0.59 -27.88 -12.24
CA PHE A 520 -1.22 -26.56 -12.40
C PHE A 520 -2.65 -26.78 -12.90
N PRO A 521 -3.69 -26.57 -12.09
CA PRO A 521 -5.09 -26.88 -12.46
C PRO A 521 -5.54 -26.25 -13.78
N ALA A 522 -5.03 -25.09 -14.14
CA ALA A 522 -5.36 -24.41 -15.39
C ALA A 522 -4.64 -24.97 -16.62
N TYR A 523 -3.47 -25.57 -16.46
CA TYR A 523 -2.58 -25.99 -17.57
C TYR A 523 -2.34 -27.49 -17.63
N GLY A 524 -2.75 -28.22 -16.59
CA GLY A 524 -2.50 -29.64 -16.46
C GLY A 524 -1.34 -29.97 -15.54
N GLY A 525 -1.01 -31.25 -15.47
CA GLY A 525 0.04 -31.73 -14.59
C GLY A 525 0.75 -32.96 -15.15
N GLY A 526 1.90 -33.28 -14.58
CA GLY A 526 2.69 -34.42 -14.98
C GLY A 526 4.08 -34.42 -14.35
N GLN A 527 4.91 -35.40 -14.74
CA GLN A 527 6.29 -35.50 -14.33
C GLN A 527 7.20 -34.77 -15.32
N ILE A 528 8.05 -33.92 -14.81
CA ILE A 528 9.03 -33.16 -15.56
C ILE A 528 10.42 -33.75 -15.35
N ASN A 529 11.12 -34.01 -16.44
CA ASN A 529 12.54 -34.30 -16.47
C ASN A 529 13.21 -33.34 -17.43
N GLY A 530 14.35 -32.80 -17.07
CA GLY A 530 15.05 -31.91 -17.97
C GLY A 530 16.12 -31.06 -17.32
N ASN A 531 16.76 -30.30 -18.19
CA ASN A 531 17.76 -29.31 -17.79
C ASN A 531 17.44 -28.00 -18.49
N VAL A 532 17.36 -26.93 -17.71
CA VAL A 532 17.10 -25.57 -18.20
C VAL A 532 18.18 -24.64 -17.68
N GLN A 533 18.77 -23.89 -18.57
CA GLN A 533 19.66 -22.78 -18.27
C GLN A 533 18.93 -21.46 -18.45
N LEU A 534 18.98 -20.58 -17.44
CA LEU A 534 18.49 -19.21 -17.51
C LEU A 534 19.68 -18.27 -17.42
N ALA A 535 19.96 -17.53 -18.47
CA ALA A 535 21.08 -16.60 -18.54
C ALA A 535 20.62 -15.19 -18.96
N HIS A 536 21.26 -14.19 -18.39
CA HIS A 536 21.04 -12.79 -18.74
C HIS A 536 22.37 -12.05 -18.89
N ALA A 537 22.51 -11.25 -19.95
CA ALA A 537 23.59 -10.32 -20.17
C ALA A 537 23.07 -8.90 -20.24
N VAL A 538 23.89 -7.92 -19.88
CA VAL A 538 23.54 -6.49 -19.93
C VAL A 538 23.07 -6.10 -21.32
N GLY A 539 21.93 -5.40 -21.39
CA GLY A 539 21.36 -4.93 -22.66
C GLY A 539 20.66 -5.98 -23.53
N ALA A 540 20.60 -7.25 -23.07
CA ALA A 540 19.90 -8.32 -23.76
C ALA A 540 18.70 -8.82 -22.95
N LEU A 541 17.72 -9.45 -23.60
CA LEU A 541 16.68 -10.16 -22.85
C LEU A 541 17.27 -11.42 -22.18
N PRO A 542 16.80 -11.77 -20.95
CA PRO A 542 17.11 -13.09 -20.38
C PRO A 542 16.75 -14.22 -21.35
N VAL A 543 17.56 -15.25 -21.41
CA VAL A 543 17.33 -16.42 -22.28
C VAL A 543 17.17 -17.67 -21.44
N ALA A 544 16.03 -18.35 -21.60
CA ALA A 544 15.80 -19.68 -21.06
C ALA A 544 16.09 -20.72 -22.15
N ARG A 545 17.11 -21.56 -21.94
CA ARG A 545 17.58 -22.55 -22.89
C ARG A 545 17.61 -23.92 -22.27
N GLY A 546 17.25 -24.95 -23.02
CA GLY A 546 17.40 -26.34 -22.54
C GLY A 546 16.36 -27.30 -23.09
N ASN A 547 16.16 -28.37 -22.37
CA ASN A 547 15.20 -29.43 -22.75
C ASN A 547 14.31 -29.78 -21.54
N ILE A 548 13.05 -30.01 -21.82
CA ILE A 548 12.03 -30.40 -20.84
C ILE A 548 11.29 -31.60 -21.45
N THR A 549 11.34 -32.73 -20.76
CA THR A 549 10.56 -33.92 -21.09
C THR A 549 9.39 -34.01 -20.11
N LEU A 550 8.20 -34.03 -20.64
CA LEU A 550 6.96 -34.19 -19.88
C LEU A 550 6.51 -35.65 -19.99
N SER A 551 6.32 -36.35 -18.88
CA SER A 551 5.87 -37.73 -18.81
C SER A 551 4.70 -37.89 -17.84
N ASP A 552 3.91 -38.95 -17.99
CA ASP A 552 2.75 -39.25 -17.14
C ASP A 552 1.87 -38.01 -16.92
N ALA A 553 1.59 -37.30 -18.01
CA ALA A 553 1.03 -35.98 -18.00
C ALA A 553 -0.38 -35.90 -18.60
N THR A 554 -1.20 -35.08 -18.00
CA THR A 554 -2.52 -34.72 -18.53
C THR A 554 -2.57 -33.25 -18.83
N ILE A 555 -2.81 -32.90 -20.08
CA ILE A 555 -2.92 -31.53 -20.57
C ILE A 555 -4.39 -31.29 -20.94
N PRO A 556 -5.07 -30.30 -20.33
CA PRO A 556 -6.43 -29.93 -20.74
C PRO A 556 -6.44 -29.46 -22.20
N PHE A 557 -7.36 -29.95 -22.99
CA PHE A 557 -7.48 -29.52 -24.41
C PHE A 557 -7.74 -28.01 -24.54
N SER A 558 -8.44 -27.42 -23.57
CA SER A 558 -8.65 -25.97 -23.47
C SER A 558 -7.35 -25.17 -23.43
N THR A 559 -6.27 -25.71 -22.87
CA THR A 559 -4.95 -25.07 -22.84
C THR A 559 -4.40 -24.89 -24.26
N LEU A 560 -4.61 -25.88 -25.14
CA LEU A 560 -4.20 -25.79 -26.55
C LEU A 560 -5.02 -24.77 -27.33
N LEU A 561 -6.31 -24.62 -26.98
CA LEU A 561 -7.20 -23.63 -27.60
C LEU A 561 -6.89 -22.21 -27.10
N GLY A 562 -6.59 -22.02 -25.79
CA GLY A 562 -6.24 -20.73 -25.17
C GLY A 562 -4.90 -20.17 -25.67
N ALA A 563 -3.94 -21.03 -26.00
CA ALA A 563 -2.67 -20.61 -26.58
C ALA A 563 -2.83 -19.92 -27.97
N SER A 564 -3.95 -20.14 -28.65
CA SER A 564 -4.27 -19.53 -29.94
C SER A 564 -4.93 -18.15 -29.86
N GLY A 565 -5.35 -17.69 -28.67
CA GLY A 565 -5.93 -16.39 -28.41
C GLY A 565 -4.99 -15.58 -27.53
N GLY A 566 -4.05 -14.84 -28.14
CA GLY A 566 -3.01 -14.06 -27.50
C GLY A 566 -3.48 -13.05 -26.45
N THR A 567 -3.83 -13.49 -25.26
CA THR A 567 -3.76 -12.76 -24.01
C THR A 567 -3.50 -13.79 -22.94
N ALA A 568 -2.24 -14.04 -22.66
CA ALA A 568 -1.85 -14.72 -21.45
C ALA A 568 -2.44 -13.95 -20.28
N ALA A 569 -3.40 -14.58 -19.60
CA ALA A 569 -3.89 -14.31 -18.26
C ALA A 569 -3.55 -12.93 -17.67
N ALA A 570 -4.15 -11.86 -18.17
CA ALA A 570 -4.41 -10.66 -17.40
C ALA A 570 -5.70 -10.93 -16.60
N GLY A 571 -5.59 -11.77 -15.59
CA GLY A 571 -6.67 -12.14 -14.69
C GLY A 571 -6.22 -11.98 -13.26
N ALA A 572 -6.78 -10.93 -12.65
CA ALA A 572 -6.83 -10.67 -11.21
C ALA A 572 -5.51 -10.25 -10.52
N GLY A 573 -5.36 -8.94 -10.39
CA GLY A 573 -4.56 -8.32 -9.33
C GLY A 573 -3.23 -7.76 -9.78
N GLY A 574 -3.21 -6.45 -10.05
CA GLY A 574 -2.00 -5.63 -10.07
C GLY A 574 -1.08 -5.88 -11.24
N ALA A 575 -0.96 -4.92 -12.12
CA ALA A 575 -0.03 -4.92 -13.24
C ALA A 575 1.43 -4.98 -12.75
N SER A 576 1.92 -6.20 -12.46
CA SER A 576 3.33 -6.51 -12.59
C SER A 576 3.48 -7.14 -13.98
N ALA A 577 4.07 -6.40 -14.91
CA ALA A 577 4.43 -6.89 -16.22
C ALA A 577 5.20 -8.21 -16.04
N ALA A 578 4.65 -9.32 -16.57
CA ALA A 578 5.35 -10.60 -16.53
C ALA A 578 6.75 -10.40 -17.15
N PRO A 579 7.82 -10.92 -16.50
CA PRO A 579 9.18 -10.73 -17.00
C PRO A 579 9.27 -11.31 -18.40
N ASN A 580 9.61 -10.46 -19.37
CA ASN A 580 9.82 -10.91 -20.75
C ASN A 580 11.20 -11.53 -20.87
N PHE A 581 11.28 -12.75 -21.35
CA PHE A 581 12.53 -13.47 -21.61
C PHE A 581 12.47 -14.22 -22.92
N ALA A 582 13.61 -14.41 -23.54
CA ALA A 582 13.75 -15.19 -24.78
C ALA A 582 13.71 -16.70 -24.46
N LEU A 583 13.12 -17.44 -25.35
CA LEU A 583 12.97 -18.90 -25.28
C LEU A 583 13.87 -19.58 -26.29
N ASP A 584 14.50 -20.65 -25.86
CA ASP A 584 15.25 -21.63 -26.68
C ASP A 584 15.11 -23.00 -26.01
N LEU A 585 13.86 -23.52 -25.97
CA LEU A 585 13.49 -24.68 -25.20
C LEU A 585 13.00 -25.81 -26.11
N ALA A 586 13.57 -27.00 -25.95
CA ALA A 586 13.04 -28.22 -26.53
C ALA A 586 12.05 -28.87 -25.55
N LEU A 587 10.80 -28.97 -25.92
CA LEU A 587 9.72 -29.62 -25.17
C LEU A 587 9.46 -31.00 -25.79
N ILE A 588 9.59 -32.04 -24.99
CA ILE A 588 9.51 -33.44 -25.46
C ILE A 588 8.36 -34.13 -24.72
N ALA A 589 7.43 -34.71 -25.49
CA ALA A 589 6.43 -35.59 -24.93
C ALA A 589 7.06 -36.98 -24.73
N GLY A 590 7.29 -37.31 -23.47
CA GLY A 590 7.77 -38.59 -23.04
C GLY A 590 6.69 -39.69 -23.01
N ARG A 591 6.76 -40.58 -22.05
CA ARG A 591 5.76 -41.64 -21.92
C ARG A 591 4.44 -41.07 -21.36
N ASN A 592 3.32 -41.65 -21.83
CA ASN A 592 1.97 -41.42 -21.28
C ASN A 592 1.58 -39.96 -21.14
N VAL A 593 1.83 -39.15 -22.19
CA VAL A 593 1.32 -37.80 -22.28
C VAL A 593 -0.05 -37.82 -22.94
N ARG A 594 -1.07 -37.29 -22.28
CA ARG A 594 -2.46 -37.27 -22.76
C ARG A 594 -3.04 -35.88 -22.81
N VAL A 595 -3.73 -35.59 -23.89
CA VAL A 595 -4.55 -34.40 -24.04
C VAL A 595 -5.98 -34.75 -23.74
N ARG A 596 -6.59 -34.14 -22.76
CA ARG A 596 -7.94 -34.48 -22.29
C ARG A 596 -8.90 -33.31 -22.27
N SER A 597 -10.12 -33.61 -22.64
CA SER A 597 -11.31 -32.78 -22.38
C SER A 597 -12.51 -33.68 -22.22
N ALA A 598 -13.70 -33.10 -22.10
CA ALA A 598 -14.96 -33.85 -22.15
C ALA A 598 -15.09 -34.76 -23.39
N ASN A 599 -14.61 -34.25 -24.52
CA ASN A 599 -14.81 -34.85 -25.84
C ASN A 599 -13.52 -35.41 -26.48
N VAL A 600 -12.37 -35.28 -25.81
CA VAL A 600 -11.06 -35.66 -26.35
C VAL A 600 -10.25 -36.39 -25.29
N ASP A 601 -9.73 -37.53 -25.61
CA ASP A 601 -8.75 -38.25 -24.79
C ASP A 601 -7.72 -38.90 -25.71
N ILE A 602 -6.64 -38.19 -25.97
CA ILE A 602 -5.62 -38.55 -26.99
C ILE A 602 -4.26 -38.65 -26.36
N GLY A 603 -3.58 -39.76 -26.54
CA GLY A 603 -2.18 -39.88 -26.21
C GLY A 603 -1.31 -39.17 -27.25
N ALA A 604 -0.24 -38.50 -26.80
CA ALA A 604 0.65 -37.77 -27.68
C ALA A 604 2.12 -38.11 -27.46
N ARG A 605 2.91 -38.12 -28.55
CA ARG A 605 4.38 -38.19 -28.54
C ARG A 605 4.95 -37.23 -29.61
N GLY A 606 6.14 -36.74 -29.38
CA GLY A 606 6.80 -35.80 -30.27
C GLY A 606 7.65 -34.81 -29.54
N SER A 607 8.08 -33.80 -30.26
CA SER A 607 8.87 -32.71 -29.67
C SER A 607 8.52 -31.40 -30.34
N LEU A 608 8.66 -30.36 -29.57
CA LEU A 608 8.39 -28.97 -29.93
C LEU A 608 9.57 -28.11 -29.49
N HIS A 609 10.06 -27.26 -30.37
CA HIS A 609 11.00 -26.21 -30.05
C HIS A 609 10.23 -24.91 -29.82
N ALA A 610 10.38 -24.32 -28.62
CA ALA A 610 9.83 -23.03 -28.27
C ALA A 610 10.93 -21.99 -28.33
N GLY A 611 10.83 -21.11 -29.31
CA GLY A 611 11.69 -19.93 -29.54
C GLY A 611 10.94 -18.62 -29.32
N GLY A 612 11.55 -17.53 -29.78
CA GLY A 612 10.97 -16.19 -29.62
C GLY A 612 11.07 -15.65 -28.20
N THR A 613 10.02 -15.01 -27.70
CA THR A 613 9.96 -14.51 -26.31
C THR A 613 8.77 -15.10 -25.58
N PHE A 614 8.79 -15.05 -24.24
CA PHE A 614 7.66 -15.51 -23.43
C PHE A 614 6.36 -14.78 -23.78
N ALA A 615 6.44 -13.49 -24.10
CA ALA A 615 5.29 -12.68 -24.53
C ALA A 615 4.84 -12.99 -25.98
N ALA A 616 5.76 -13.44 -26.84
CA ALA A 616 5.50 -13.78 -28.23
C ALA A 616 6.27 -15.06 -28.61
N PRO A 617 5.82 -16.23 -28.13
CA PRO A 617 6.50 -17.51 -28.40
C PRO A 617 6.33 -17.94 -29.86
N VAL A 618 7.39 -18.50 -30.42
CA VAL A 618 7.43 -19.09 -31.76
C VAL A 618 7.65 -20.57 -31.57
N LEU A 619 6.70 -21.39 -32.04
CA LEU A 619 6.73 -22.83 -31.88
C LEU A 619 7.10 -23.52 -33.20
N ALA A 620 8.00 -24.48 -33.13
CA ALA A 620 8.40 -25.30 -34.30
C ALA A 620 8.47 -26.79 -33.91
N GLY A 621 7.91 -27.65 -34.76
CA GLY A 621 7.89 -29.06 -34.48
C GLY A 621 6.48 -29.65 -34.41
N GLY A 622 6.30 -30.77 -33.75
CA GLY A 622 4.98 -31.37 -33.70
C GLY A 622 4.85 -32.60 -32.82
N PHE A 623 3.62 -33.00 -32.66
CA PHE A 623 3.22 -34.19 -31.94
C PHE A 623 2.40 -35.11 -32.82
N THR A 624 2.59 -36.44 -32.64
CA THR A 624 1.77 -37.46 -33.27
C THR A 624 0.97 -38.19 -32.18
N SER A 625 -0.24 -38.58 -32.54
CA SER A 625 -1.04 -39.37 -31.61
C SER A 625 -0.48 -40.75 -31.38
N THR A 626 -0.64 -41.27 -30.17
CA THR A 626 -0.39 -42.69 -29.85
C THR A 626 -1.68 -43.49 -29.74
N GLY A 627 -2.79 -42.94 -30.21
CA GLY A 627 -4.13 -43.45 -30.09
C GLY A 627 -5.02 -42.59 -29.19
N GLY A 628 -6.28 -42.92 -29.08
CA GLY A 628 -7.24 -42.18 -28.25
C GLY A 628 -8.63 -42.13 -28.85
N THR A 629 -9.46 -41.30 -28.26
CA THR A 629 -10.85 -41.14 -28.64
C THR A 629 -11.22 -39.67 -28.81
N LEU A 630 -12.12 -39.39 -29.72
CA LEU A 630 -12.70 -38.08 -29.99
C LEU A 630 -14.23 -38.22 -30.10
N ALA A 631 -14.96 -37.49 -29.31
CA ALA A 631 -16.41 -37.40 -29.44
C ALA A 631 -16.82 -36.32 -30.44
N TYR A 632 -17.64 -36.68 -31.43
CA TYR A 632 -18.20 -35.78 -32.42
C TYR A 632 -19.66 -36.16 -32.69
N PHE A 633 -20.57 -35.21 -32.64
CA PHE A 633 -22.02 -35.44 -32.74
C PHE A 633 -22.50 -36.58 -31.82
N ASN A 634 -22.13 -36.53 -30.57
CA ASN A 634 -22.55 -37.51 -29.56
C ASN A 634 -22.06 -38.97 -29.84
N THR A 635 -21.18 -39.13 -30.79
CA THR A 635 -20.59 -40.40 -31.16
C THR A 635 -19.10 -40.37 -30.90
N VAL A 636 -18.58 -41.46 -30.29
CA VAL A 636 -17.15 -41.57 -29.98
C VAL A 636 -16.43 -42.20 -31.15
N PHE A 637 -15.46 -41.51 -31.66
CA PHE A 637 -14.56 -42.01 -32.70
C PHE A 637 -13.23 -42.48 -32.07
N ARG A 638 -12.75 -43.57 -32.52
CA ARG A 638 -11.41 -44.06 -32.22
C ARG A 638 -10.43 -43.42 -33.20
N LEU A 639 -9.40 -42.78 -32.68
CA LEU A 639 -8.37 -42.13 -33.48
C LEU A 639 -7.48 -43.22 -34.14
N LEU A 640 -7.38 -43.15 -35.46
CA LEU A 640 -6.48 -44.01 -36.25
C LEU A 640 -5.09 -43.42 -36.33
N ASP A 641 -5.03 -42.15 -36.69
CA ASP A 641 -3.82 -41.35 -36.72
C ASP A 641 -4.15 -39.90 -36.36
N GLY A 642 -3.16 -39.18 -35.95
CA GLY A 642 -3.29 -37.75 -35.66
C GLY A 642 -1.94 -37.09 -35.56
N SER A 643 -1.85 -35.87 -36.07
CA SER A 643 -0.66 -35.05 -35.94
C SER A 643 -1.05 -33.59 -35.70
N VAL A 644 -0.22 -32.93 -34.92
CA VAL A 644 -0.29 -31.53 -34.64
C VAL A 644 1.08 -30.94 -34.97
N THR A 645 1.12 -30.05 -35.94
CA THR A 645 2.38 -29.45 -36.43
C THR A 645 2.35 -27.92 -36.16
N PHE A 646 3.42 -27.43 -35.57
CA PHE A 646 3.66 -26.02 -35.38
C PHE A 646 4.72 -25.55 -36.36
N ALA A 647 4.40 -24.48 -37.07
CA ALA A 647 5.31 -23.86 -38.02
C ALA A 647 5.67 -22.45 -37.55
N PRO A 648 6.93 -22.01 -37.61
CA PRO A 648 7.40 -20.75 -37.07
C PRO A 648 6.66 -19.51 -37.60
N ASP A 649 6.20 -19.58 -38.84
CA ASP A 649 5.43 -18.54 -39.53
C ASP A 649 3.99 -18.39 -39.01
N LEU A 650 3.44 -19.42 -38.36
CA LEU A 650 2.12 -19.42 -37.79
C LEU A 650 2.12 -19.10 -36.26
N GLY A 651 3.28 -18.85 -35.69
CA GLY A 651 3.47 -18.52 -34.26
C GLY A 651 3.08 -19.69 -33.33
N VAL A 652 1.98 -19.54 -32.62
CA VAL A 652 1.48 -20.57 -31.69
C VAL A 652 0.28 -21.34 -32.23
N ILE A 653 -0.14 -21.08 -33.47
CA ILE A 653 -1.31 -21.73 -34.05
C ILE A 653 -0.88 -23.02 -34.71
N PRO A 654 -1.32 -24.20 -34.23
CA PRO A 654 -0.97 -25.44 -34.85
C PRO A 654 -1.85 -25.76 -36.08
N THR A 655 -1.29 -26.55 -36.96
CA THR A 655 -2.03 -27.27 -38.02
C THR A 655 -2.30 -28.70 -37.55
N LEU A 656 -3.52 -29.10 -37.64
CA LEU A 656 -3.99 -30.44 -37.29
C LEU A 656 -4.23 -31.29 -38.51
N SER A 657 -3.93 -32.59 -38.36
CA SER A 657 -4.37 -33.62 -39.32
C SER A 657 -4.70 -34.85 -38.50
N ALA A 658 -5.92 -35.32 -38.58
CA ALA A 658 -6.36 -36.48 -37.78
C ALA A 658 -7.45 -37.28 -38.54
N HIS A 659 -7.40 -38.59 -38.43
CA HIS A 659 -8.43 -39.47 -38.90
C HIS A 659 -8.91 -40.39 -37.78
N ALA A 660 -10.22 -40.45 -37.61
CA ALA A 660 -10.84 -41.24 -36.58
C ALA A 660 -12.01 -42.04 -37.15
N VAL A 661 -12.24 -43.24 -36.63
CA VAL A 661 -13.28 -44.15 -37.12
C VAL A 661 -14.24 -44.50 -36.00
N THR A 662 -15.49 -44.63 -36.36
CA THR A 662 -16.51 -45.21 -35.48
C THR A 662 -17.34 -46.22 -36.26
N HIS A 663 -17.83 -47.23 -35.57
CA HIS A 663 -18.75 -48.23 -36.12
C HIS A 663 -20.17 -47.90 -35.61
N VAL A 664 -21.07 -47.67 -36.54
CA VAL A 664 -22.47 -47.32 -36.23
C VAL A 664 -23.39 -48.41 -36.71
N ILE A 665 -24.20 -48.92 -35.82
CA ILE A 665 -25.27 -49.85 -36.17
C ILE A 665 -26.51 -49.00 -36.45
N ASN A 666 -27.11 -49.19 -37.60
CA ASN A 666 -28.37 -48.54 -37.96
C ASN A 666 -29.55 -49.22 -37.27
N PRO A 667 -30.11 -48.65 -36.21
CA PRO A 667 -31.17 -49.26 -35.44
C PRO A 667 -32.53 -49.24 -36.14
N ASP A 668 -32.72 -48.38 -37.11
CA ASP A 668 -33.97 -48.28 -37.88
C ASP A 668 -33.67 -48.14 -39.39
N PRO A 669 -33.76 -49.24 -40.10
CA PRO A 669 -33.53 -49.24 -41.55
C PRO A 669 -34.54 -48.37 -42.34
N ASN A 670 -35.61 -47.91 -41.74
CA ASN A 670 -36.57 -47.00 -42.38
C ASN A 670 -36.16 -45.53 -42.25
N THR A 671 -35.27 -45.18 -41.35
CA THR A 671 -34.80 -43.79 -41.14
C THR A 671 -33.70 -43.40 -42.12
N VAL A 672 -32.91 -44.37 -42.59
CA VAL A 672 -31.92 -44.20 -43.64
C VAL A 672 -32.15 -45.26 -44.71
N ARG A 673 -32.89 -44.94 -45.78
CA ARG A 673 -33.14 -45.90 -46.86
C ARG A 673 -31.83 -46.39 -47.43
N ASN A 674 -31.73 -47.72 -47.63
CA ASN A 674 -30.58 -48.46 -48.23
C ASN A 674 -29.35 -48.54 -47.32
N SER A 675 -29.47 -48.51 -46.00
CA SER A 675 -28.34 -48.77 -45.12
C SER A 675 -28.13 -50.27 -44.92
N ALA A 676 -26.87 -50.70 -44.93
CA ALA A 676 -26.45 -52.09 -44.78
C ALA A 676 -26.48 -52.58 -43.31
N GLY A 677 -27.38 -52.07 -42.47
CA GLY A 677 -27.45 -52.43 -41.03
C GLY A 677 -26.35 -51.89 -40.16
N SER A 678 -25.14 -51.67 -40.69
CA SER A 678 -24.03 -51.03 -39.96
C SER A 678 -23.12 -50.27 -40.95
N ALA A 679 -22.42 -49.28 -40.47
CA ALA A 679 -21.44 -48.51 -41.27
C ALA A 679 -20.23 -48.11 -40.43
N ASP A 680 -19.08 -48.25 -41.03
CA ASP A 680 -17.86 -47.62 -40.50
C ASP A 680 -17.78 -46.17 -41.00
N ILE A 681 -17.81 -45.22 -40.10
CA ILE A 681 -17.72 -43.81 -40.43
C ILE A 681 -16.32 -43.30 -40.07
N THR A 682 -15.65 -42.70 -41.04
CA THR A 682 -14.38 -42.07 -40.86
C THR A 682 -14.53 -40.53 -40.80
N LEU A 683 -14.03 -39.94 -39.73
CA LEU A 683 -13.94 -38.51 -39.52
C LEU A 683 -12.52 -38.08 -39.84
N GLY A 684 -12.34 -37.21 -40.84
CA GLY A 684 -11.10 -36.51 -41.14
C GLY A 684 -11.17 -35.08 -40.65
N VAL A 685 -10.16 -34.63 -39.92
CA VAL A 685 -10.01 -33.26 -39.42
C VAL A 685 -8.67 -32.75 -39.89
N THR A 686 -8.65 -31.70 -40.71
CA THR A 686 -7.43 -31.10 -41.23
C THR A 686 -7.47 -29.58 -41.25
N GLY A 687 -6.31 -28.93 -41.12
CA GLY A 687 -6.15 -27.50 -41.24
C GLY A 687 -5.66 -26.79 -39.99
N PRO A 688 -5.45 -25.48 -40.07
CA PRO A 688 -5.09 -24.69 -38.89
C PRO A 688 -6.19 -24.74 -37.84
N LEU A 689 -5.82 -24.74 -36.56
CA LEU A 689 -6.77 -24.85 -35.43
C LEU A 689 -7.90 -23.80 -35.45
N LYS A 690 -7.66 -22.63 -36.05
CA LYS A 690 -8.67 -21.56 -36.22
C LYS A 690 -9.62 -21.79 -37.41
N ASN A 691 -9.27 -22.68 -38.32
CA ASN A 691 -10.06 -22.94 -39.53
C ASN A 691 -9.91 -24.43 -39.91
N LEU A 692 -10.56 -25.30 -39.16
CA LEU A 692 -10.52 -26.74 -39.39
C LEU A 692 -11.49 -27.15 -40.48
N SER A 693 -11.03 -27.98 -41.41
CA SER A 693 -11.84 -28.67 -42.40
C SER A 693 -12.21 -30.04 -41.87
N ILE A 694 -13.50 -30.33 -41.80
CA ILE A 694 -14.03 -31.60 -41.32
C ILE A 694 -14.63 -32.34 -42.52
N ALA A 695 -14.10 -33.54 -42.78
CA ALA A 695 -14.54 -34.48 -43.81
C ALA A 695 -15.15 -35.72 -43.15
N LEU A 696 -16.27 -36.16 -43.64
CA LEU A 696 -16.92 -37.40 -43.24
C LEU A 696 -16.99 -38.34 -44.44
N SER A 697 -16.58 -39.58 -44.24
CA SER A 697 -16.75 -40.65 -45.21
C SER A 697 -17.24 -41.91 -44.53
N SER A 698 -17.78 -42.84 -45.25
CA SER A 698 -18.29 -44.08 -44.69
C SER A 698 -18.08 -45.29 -45.60
N ASN A 699 -18.05 -46.48 -44.98
CA ASN A 699 -18.09 -47.74 -45.67
C ASN A 699 -19.21 -48.60 -45.07
N PRO A 700 -20.29 -48.92 -45.83
CA PRO A 700 -20.59 -48.50 -47.23
C PRO A 700 -20.63 -47.00 -47.43
N ALA A 701 -20.40 -46.52 -48.64
CA ALA A 701 -20.38 -45.09 -48.97
C ALA A 701 -21.79 -44.50 -48.89
N TYR A 702 -21.96 -43.55 -47.96
CA TYR A 702 -23.17 -42.75 -47.77
C TYR A 702 -22.88 -41.30 -48.06
N GLY A 703 -23.93 -40.57 -48.47
CA GLY A 703 -23.84 -39.12 -48.56
C GLY A 703 -23.62 -38.45 -47.18
N ARG A 704 -23.03 -37.23 -47.14
CA ARG A 704 -22.72 -36.55 -45.91
C ARG A 704 -23.94 -36.37 -44.98
N GLN A 705 -25.10 -36.12 -45.51
CA GLN A 705 -26.33 -35.97 -44.73
C GLN A 705 -26.80 -37.32 -44.14
N GLN A 706 -26.62 -38.39 -44.83
CA GLN A 706 -26.93 -39.74 -44.30
C GLN A 706 -25.95 -40.14 -43.20
N ILE A 707 -24.66 -39.82 -43.38
CA ILE A 707 -23.66 -40.03 -42.32
C ILE A 707 -24.02 -39.24 -41.07
N LEU A 708 -24.37 -37.97 -41.19
CA LEU A 708 -24.79 -37.15 -40.04
C LEU A 708 -26.05 -37.73 -39.37
N GLY A 709 -27.02 -38.27 -40.19
CA GLY A 709 -28.18 -38.94 -39.66
C GLY A 709 -27.83 -40.20 -38.85
N LEU A 710 -26.88 -40.99 -39.33
CA LEU A 710 -26.36 -42.17 -38.61
C LEU A 710 -25.68 -41.76 -37.30
N LEU A 711 -24.82 -40.76 -37.32
CA LEU A 711 -24.13 -40.25 -36.14
C LEU A 711 -25.06 -39.68 -35.07
N LEU A 712 -26.10 -39.01 -35.49
CA LEU A 712 -27.08 -38.44 -34.57
C LEU A 712 -27.95 -39.51 -33.90
N ASN A 713 -28.13 -40.66 -34.53
CA ASN A 713 -28.91 -41.77 -34.00
C ASN A 713 -28.09 -42.89 -33.35
N ALA A 714 -26.79 -42.82 -33.43
CA ALA A 714 -25.92 -43.83 -32.87
C ALA A 714 -25.76 -43.70 -31.35
N PRO A 715 -25.79 -44.79 -30.60
CA PRO A 715 -25.41 -44.73 -29.18
C PRO A 715 -23.93 -44.44 -29.05
N ALA A 716 -23.59 -43.42 -28.25
CA ALA A 716 -22.18 -43.08 -27.99
C ALA A 716 -21.53 -44.06 -27.03
N PHE A 717 -20.34 -44.54 -27.40
CA PHE A 717 -19.52 -45.33 -26.49
C PHE A 717 -18.85 -44.42 -25.45
N GLY A 718 -19.21 -44.64 -24.22
CA GLY A 718 -18.40 -44.23 -23.04
C GLY A 718 -18.54 -42.84 -22.50
N ALA A 719 -18.89 -41.80 -23.23
CA ALA A 719 -18.83 -40.48 -22.64
C ALA A 719 -20.19 -39.79 -22.58
N THR A 720 -20.95 -39.87 -23.58
CA THR A 720 -22.12 -38.99 -23.75
C THR A 720 -23.41 -39.74 -23.74
N ASN A 721 -23.44 -40.96 -24.12
CA ASN A 721 -24.52 -41.86 -23.81
C ASN A 721 -24.21 -42.57 -22.52
N LEU A 722 -24.13 -41.79 -21.50
CA LEU A 722 -23.71 -42.21 -20.17
C LEU A 722 -24.45 -43.47 -19.70
N PHE A 723 -25.63 -43.71 -20.22
CA PHE A 723 -26.57 -44.56 -19.59
C PHE A 723 -27.09 -45.66 -20.48
N GLY A 724 -26.37 -45.99 -21.56
CA GLY A 724 -26.59 -47.18 -22.34
C GLY A 724 -27.97 -47.34 -22.90
N GLU A 725 -28.69 -46.23 -23.11
CA GLU A 725 -29.99 -46.38 -23.74
C GLU A 725 -29.85 -46.84 -25.17
N THR A 726 -30.52 -47.93 -25.41
CA THR A 726 -30.67 -48.45 -26.77
C THR A 726 -31.30 -47.38 -27.65
N ALA A 727 -31.01 -47.39 -28.89
CA ALA A 727 -31.52 -46.52 -29.92
C ALA A 727 -33.07 -46.41 -29.98
N GLN A 728 -33.75 -47.18 -29.15
CA GLN A 728 -35.22 -47.10 -29.03
C GLN A 728 -35.70 -45.97 -28.08
N ASN A 729 -34.79 -45.36 -27.35
CA ASN A 729 -35.14 -44.29 -26.44
C ASN A 729 -34.24 -43.06 -26.62
N PRO A 730 -34.45 -42.28 -27.66
CA PRO A 730 -33.62 -41.16 -28.07
C PRO A 730 -34.02 -39.93 -27.29
N THR A 731 -33.84 -39.95 -25.99
CA THR A 731 -34.25 -38.82 -25.16
C THR A 731 -33.03 -38.05 -24.68
N TYR A 732 -31.94 -38.25 -25.36
CA TYR A 732 -30.78 -37.49 -25.02
C TYR A 732 -30.64 -36.23 -25.88
N PHE A 733 -30.01 -35.22 -25.30
CA PHE A 733 -29.81 -33.94 -25.97
C PHE A 733 -29.19 -34.15 -27.36
N GLY A 734 -29.88 -33.68 -28.36
CA GLY A 734 -29.41 -33.84 -29.73
C GLY A 734 -29.58 -35.24 -30.30
N SER A 735 -30.12 -36.21 -29.55
CA SER A 735 -30.46 -37.52 -30.14
C SER A 735 -31.79 -37.37 -30.90
N THR A 736 -31.70 -37.61 -32.12
CA THR A 736 -32.75 -37.38 -33.03
C THR A 736 -33.33 -38.70 -33.51
N SER A 737 -34.20 -39.31 -32.69
CA SER A 737 -35.22 -40.06 -33.44
C SER A 737 -36.07 -39.08 -34.22
N THR A 738 -36.50 -39.46 -35.37
CA THR A 738 -37.48 -38.72 -36.16
C THR A 738 -38.76 -38.43 -35.36
N SER A 739 -39.05 -39.22 -34.33
CA SER A 739 -40.20 -39.02 -33.42
C SER A 739 -39.99 -37.90 -32.39
N GLY A 740 -38.74 -37.43 -32.14
CA GLY A 740 -38.46 -36.29 -31.23
C GLY A 740 -38.24 -34.95 -31.92
N LEU A 741 -38.19 -34.92 -33.23
CA LEU A 741 -38.03 -33.66 -33.96
C LEU A 741 -39.38 -32.93 -34.03
N PRO A 742 -39.43 -31.59 -33.88
CA PRO A 742 -40.58 -30.79 -34.24
C PRO A 742 -41.01 -31.11 -35.67
N PRO A 743 -42.31 -31.11 -35.96
CA PRO A 743 -42.85 -31.41 -37.30
C PRO A 743 -42.20 -30.57 -38.40
N SER A 744 -41.81 -29.35 -38.11
CA SER A 744 -41.06 -28.45 -39.00
C SER A 744 -39.69 -28.96 -39.38
N LEU A 745 -38.97 -29.63 -38.45
CA LEU A 745 -37.67 -30.19 -38.72
C LEU A 745 -37.72 -31.65 -39.19
N ALA A 746 -38.73 -32.40 -38.74
CA ALA A 746 -39.04 -33.72 -39.32
C ALA A 746 -39.45 -33.63 -40.81
N ALA A 747 -40.20 -32.60 -41.15
CA ALA A 747 -40.54 -32.31 -42.55
C ALA A 747 -39.35 -31.86 -43.42
N GLY A 748 -38.20 -31.50 -42.76
CA GLY A 748 -36.95 -31.15 -43.47
C GLY A 748 -36.18 -32.34 -44.01
N ARG A 749 -36.61 -33.59 -43.74
CA ARG A 749 -36.02 -34.76 -44.41
C ARG A 749 -36.68 -34.91 -45.78
N ASN A 750 -35.82 -35.03 -46.76
CA ASN A 750 -36.28 -35.33 -48.11
C ASN A 750 -36.78 -36.81 -48.20
N ALA A 751 -37.34 -37.20 -49.34
CA ALA A 751 -37.88 -38.52 -49.55
C ALA A 751 -36.87 -39.66 -49.38
N SER A 752 -35.58 -39.36 -49.34
CA SER A 752 -34.48 -40.30 -49.09
C SER A 752 -34.05 -40.41 -47.62
N GLY A 753 -34.70 -39.61 -46.70
CA GLY A 753 -34.38 -39.66 -45.27
C GLY A 753 -33.14 -38.88 -44.86
N GLU A 754 -32.64 -37.99 -45.71
CA GLU A 754 -31.51 -37.13 -45.44
C GLU A 754 -31.91 -35.97 -44.52
N LEU A 755 -30.95 -35.51 -43.67
CA LEU A 755 -31.14 -34.35 -42.78
C LEU A 755 -31.26 -33.07 -43.60
N SER A 756 -32.06 -32.17 -43.18
CA SER A 756 -32.14 -30.85 -43.78
C SER A 756 -30.90 -30.01 -43.48
N VAL A 757 -30.63 -29.06 -44.37
CA VAL A 757 -29.53 -28.08 -44.15
C VAL A 757 -29.71 -27.35 -42.82
N ALA A 758 -30.96 -27.14 -42.35
CA ALA A 758 -31.24 -26.51 -41.07
C ALA A 758 -30.79 -27.38 -39.88
N GLN A 759 -30.92 -28.71 -39.95
CA GLN A 759 -30.44 -29.63 -38.89
C GLN A 759 -28.92 -29.75 -38.83
N GLU A 760 -28.28 -29.76 -40.03
CA GLU A 760 -26.81 -29.71 -40.09
C GLU A 760 -26.29 -28.39 -39.54
N ALA A 761 -26.91 -27.27 -39.94
CA ALA A 761 -26.52 -25.94 -39.41
C ALA A 761 -26.76 -25.82 -37.91
N PHE A 762 -27.84 -26.39 -37.37
CA PHE A 762 -28.07 -26.42 -35.92
C PHE A 762 -27.02 -27.25 -35.19
N GLY A 763 -26.63 -28.41 -35.71
CA GLY A 763 -25.60 -29.24 -35.12
C GLY A 763 -24.24 -28.49 -35.02
N VAL A 764 -23.87 -27.78 -36.08
CA VAL A 764 -22.67 -26.95 -36.13
C VAL A 764 -22.82 -25.73 -35.18
N ALA A 765 -23.94 -25.07 -35.20
CA ALA A 765 -24.22 -23.91 -34.35
C ALA A 765 -24.26 -24.28 -32.86
N ASN A 766 -24.87 -25.42 -32.52
CA ASN A 766 -24.91 -25.91 -31.13
C ASN A 766 -23.47 -26.29 -30.63
N ALA A 767 -22.68 -26.92 -31.47
CA ALA A 767 -21.30 -27.23 -31.13
C ALA A 767 -20.46 -25.97 -30.90
N GLU A 768 -20.66 -24.96 -31.73
CA GLU A 768 -19.95 -23.66 -31.58
C GLU A 768 -20.47 -22.88 -30.36
N PHE A 769 -21.75 -22.88 -30.09
CA PHE A 769 -22.36 -22.28 -28.91
C PHE A 769 -21.85 -22.92 -27.63
N THR A 770 -21.84 -24.25 -27.57
CA THR A 770 -21.30 -24.99 -26.42
C THR A 770 -19.82 -24.68 -26.20
N ARG A 771 -19.03 -24.67 -27.27
CA ARG A 771 -17.61 -24.39 -27.20
C ARG A 771 -17.30 -22.97 -26.78
N THR A 772 -18.04 -21.98 -27.27
CA THR A 772 -17.69 -20.56 -27.10
C THR A 772 -18.25 -19.97 -25.83
N LEU A 773 -19.48 -20.34 -25.46
CA LEU A 773 -20.20 -19.74 -24.33
C LEU A 773 -20.25 -20.63 -23.09
N LEU A 774 -20.40 -21.93 -23.25
CA LEU A 774 -20.62 -22.82 -22.11
C LEU A 774 -19.35 -23.45 -21.56
N ALA A 775 -18.33 -23.74 -22.37
CA ALA A 775 -17.12 -24.42 -21.91
C ALA A 775 -16.36 -23.66 -20.78
N PRO A 776 -16.23 -22.32 -20.80
CA PRO A 776 -15.62 -21.59 -19.68
C PRO A 776 -16.42 -21.72 -18.37
N PHE A 777 -17.76 -21.75 -18.48
CA PHE A 777 -18.64 -21.93 -17.33
C PHE A 777 -18.57 -23.36 -16.79
N GLU A 778 -18.58 -24.34 -17.70
CA GLU A 778 -18.45 -25.77 -17.37
C GLU A 778 -17.17 -26.10 -16.63
N THR A 779 -16.02 -25.57 -17.09
CA THR A 779 -14.72 -25.80 -16.43
C THR A 779 -14.64 -25.16 -15.05
N THR A 780 -15.19 -23.95 -14.89
CA THR A 780 -15.24 -23.26 -13.61
C THR A 780 -16.12 -23.99 -12.61
N PHE A 781 -17.29 -24.45 -13.05
CA PHE A 781 -18.23 -25.18 -12.21
C PHE A 781 -17.74 -26.58 -11.84
N ALA A 782 -17.13 -27.27 -12.78
CA ALA A 782 -16.49 -28.55 -12.53
C ALA A 782 -15.38 -28.45 -11.46
N GLY A 783 -14.53 -27.43 -11.58
CA GLY A 783 -13.47 -27.15 -10.61
C GLY A 783 -14.02 -26.83 -9.21
N ALA A 784 -15.04 -25.98 -9.12
CA ALA A 784 -15.66 -25.59 -7.85
C ALA A 784 -16.32 -26.76 -7.10
N LEU A 785 -16.88 -27.74 -7.82
CA LEU A 785 -17.55 -28.91 -7.26
C LEU A 785 -16.67 -30.15 -7.16
N GLY A 786 -15.40 -30.08 -7.62
CA GLY A 786 -14.49 -31.22 -7.65
C GLY A 786 -14.96 -32.34 -8.59
N LEU A 787 -15.62 -31.96 -9.69
CA LEU A 787 -16.07 -32.87 -10.73
C LEU A 787 -14.96 -33.06 -11.76
N SER A 788 -14.86 -34.28 -12.30
CA SER A 788 -13.92 -34.55 -13.39
C SER A 788 -14.45 -34.10 -14.75
N ASN A 789 -15.76 -33.97 -14.86
CA ASN A 789 -16.46 -33.43 -16.03
C ASN A 789 -17.80 -32.81 -15.62
N PHE A 790 -18.16 -31.73 -16.28
CA PHE A 790 -19.44 -31.06 -16.16
C PHE A 790 -19.80 -30.48 -17.53
N ASN A 791 -20.92 -30.88 -18.07
CA ASN A 791 -21.40 -30.45 -19.38
C ASN A 791 -22.81 -29.91 -19.28
N LEU A 792 -23.02 -28.76 -19.93
CA LEU A 792 -24.34 -28.19 -20.15
C LEU A 792 -24.65 -28.24 -21.66
N ASN A 793 -25.76 -28.85 -22.02
CA ASN A 793 -26.17 -28.99 -23.41
C ASN A 793 -27.57 -28.41 -23.63
N VAL A 794 -27.75 -27.78 -24.76
CA VAL A 794 -29.06 -27.22 -25.17
C VAL A 794 -29.49 -27.88 -26.50
N ASP A 795 -30.63 -28.50 -26.52
CA ASP A 795 -31.15 -29.09 -27.74
C ASP A 795 -31.85 -28.03 -28.63
N TYR A 796 -32.18 -28.41 -29.83
CA TYR A 796 -32.81 -27.52 -30.80
C TYR A 796 -34.28 -27.13 -30.42
N THR A 797 -34.86 -27.73 -29.38
CA THR A 797 -36.15 -27.36 -28.81
C THR A 797 -36.03 -26.39 -27.64
N GLY A 798 -34.79 -26.06 -27.24
CA GLY A 798 -34.48 -25.20 -26.12
C GLY A 798 -34.45 -25.92 -24.76
N ASN A 799 -34.53 -27.27 -24.74
CA ASN A 799 -34.32 -28.01 -23.50
C ASN A 799 -32.86 -27.97 -23.09
N VAL A 800 -32.66 -27.77 -21.82
CA VAL A 800 -31.30 -27.76 -21.23
C VAL A 800 -31.02 -29.09 -20.56
N GLY A 801 -29.88 -29.66 -20.82
CA GLY A 801 -29.35 -30.84 -20.17
C GLY A 801 -28.09 -30.56 -19.40
N LEU A 802 -27.92 -31.31 -18.32
CA LEU A 802 -26.74 -31.26 -17.47
C LEU A 802 -26.21 -32.66 -17.26
N SER A 803 -24.94 -32.83 -17.57
CA SER A 803 -24.20 -34.05 -17.30
C SER A 803 -23.03 -33.76 -16.36
N ALA A 804 -22.86 -34.55 -15.32
CA ALA A 804 -21.76 -34.43 -14.38
C ALA A 804 -21.09 -35.77 -14.12
N ARG A 805 -19.77 -35.79 -14.05
CA ARG A 805 -18.97 -36.96 -13.73
C ARG A 805 -18.01 -36.64 -12.60
N LYS A 806 -17.91 -37.52 -11.64
CA LYS A 806 -16.93 -37.45 -10.53
C LYS A 806 -16.11 -38.71 -10.47
N VAL A 807 -14.80 -38.59 -10.49
CA VAL A 807 -13.88 -39.71 -10.27
C VAL A 807 -13.89 -40.06 -8.79
N LEU A 808 -14.29 -41.29 -8.45
CA LEU A 808 -14.31 -41.81 -7.09
C LEU A 808 -13.08 -42.63 -6.78
N GLY A 809 -12.41 -43.19 -7.81
CA GLY A 809 -11.23 -44.00 -7.69
C GLY A 809 -10.53 -44.17 -9.04
N LYS A 810 -9.50 -44.98 -9.09
CA LYS A 810 -8.66 -45.19 -10.29
C LYS A 810 -9.49 -45.55 -11.53
N ASP A 811 -10.48 -46.43 -11.35
CA ASP A 811 -11.24 -47.01 -12.43
C ASP A 811 -12.77 -46.83 -12.28
N VAL A 812 -13.19 -45.99 -11.28
CA VAL A 812 -14.60 -45.83 -10.93
C VAL A 812 -15.01 -44.35 -10.99
N ASN A 813 -16.08 -44.08 -11.72
CA ASN A 813 -16.70 -42.77 -11.85
C ASN A 813 -18.15 -42.78 -11.37
N ALA A 814 -18.60 -41.78 -10.67
CA ALA A 814 -20.00 -41.51 -10.49
C ALA A 814 -20.50 -40.61 -11.64
N LEU A 815 -21.69 -40.87 -12.07
CA LEU A 815 -22.33 -40.26 -13.22
C LEU A 815 -23.68 -39.69 -12.80
N TYR A 816 -23.95 -38.48 -13.21
CA TYR A 816 -25.27 -37.83 -13.06
C TYR A 816 -25.65 -37.12 -14.34
N ASP A 817 -26.88 -37.34 -14.77
CA ASP A 817 -27.42 -36.72 -15.96
C ASP A 817 -28.89 -36.31 -15.73
N THR A 818 -29.24 -35.11 -16.15
CA THR A 818 -30.61 -34.62 -16.04
C THR A 818 -30.98 -33.75 -17.25
N SER A 819 -32.25 -33.86 -17.69
CA SER A 819 -32.82 -32.95 -18.66
C SER A 819 -33.88 -32.09 -18.02
N PHE A 820 -33.77 -30.75 -18.21
CA PHE A 820 -34.72 -29.77 -17.72
C PHE A 820 -35.81 -29.43 -18.75
N GLY A 821 -36.05 -30.32 -19.71
CA GLY A 821 -37.12 -30.22 -20.70
C GLY A 821 -38.23 -31.20 -20.46
N TYR A 822 -39.12 -31.30 -21.43
CA TYR A 822 -40.21 -32.30 -21.41
C TYR A 822 -39.95 -33.35 -22.47
N PRO A 823 -39.86 -34.67 -22.10
CA PRO A 823 -40.02 -35.24 -20.77
C PRO A 823 -38.82 -34.94 -19.87
N TYR A 824 -39.07 -34.63 -18.59
CA TYR A 824 -38.05 -34.50 -17.59
C TYR A 824 -37.47 -35.86 -17.26
N ARG A 825 -36.14 -35.95 -17.25
CA ARG A 825 -35.44 -37.20 -16.93
C ARG A 825 -34.27 -36.92 -16.03
N GLN A 826 -34.14 -37.75 -15.00
CA GLN A 826 -32.95 -37.85 -14.18
C GLN A 826 -32.34 -39.24 -14.26
N THR A 827 -31.04 -39.31 -14.29
CA THR A 827 -30.30 -40.56 -14.27
C THR A 827 -29.07 -40.44 -13.37
N PHE A 828 -28.90 -41.40 -12.54
CA PHE A 828 -27.76 -41.52 -11.66
C PHE A 828 -27.10 -42.87 -11.84
N GLY A 829 -25.76 -42.95 -11.85
CA GLY A 829 -25.07 -44.21 -12.04
C GLY A 829 -23.60 -44.22 -11.68
N PHE A 830 -23.02 -45.39 -11.84
CA PHE A 830 -21.60 -45.62 -11.68
C PHE A 830 -21.06 -46.28 -12.95
N GLU A 831 -19.87 -45.83 -13.35
CA GLU A 831 -19.11 -46.41 -14.46
C GLU A 831 -17.81 -46.94 -13.90
N VAL A 832 -17.49 -48.18 -14.31
CA VAL A 832 -16.21 -48.86 -13.98
C VAL A 832 -15.47 -49.10 -15.29
N LYS A 833 -14.26 -48.54 -15.42
CA LYS A 833 -13.39 -48.67 -16.58
C LYS A 833 -12.05 -49.29 -16.17
N PRO A 834 -11.95 -50.62 -16.11
CA PRO A 834 -10.71 -51.29 -15.71
C PRO A 834 -9.56 -51.03 -16.70
N ASN A 835 -9.88 -50.75 -17.96
CA ASN A 835 -8.94 -50.39 -19.02
C ASN A 835 -9.66 -49.60 -20.12
N GLU A 836 -8.92 -49.15 -21.12
CA GLU A 836 -9.44 -48.33 -22.22
C GLU A 836 -10.38 -49.06 -23.19
N PHE A 837 -10.45 -50.37 -23.10
CA PHE A 837 -11.28 -51.22 -23.99
C PHE A 837 -12.52 -51.76 -23.30
N GLU A 838 -12.65 -51.63 -22.00
CA GLU A 838 -13.75 -52.23 -21.24
C GLU A 838 -14.39 -51.16 -20.33
N ALA A 839 -15.71 -51.11 -20.36
CA ALA A 839 -16.51 -50.28 -19.47
C ALA A 839 -17.77 -51.03 -19.04
N ALA A 840 -18.10 -50.91 -17.79
CA ALA A 840 -19.36 -51.36 -17.21
C ALA A 840 -20.07 -50.18 -16.57
N GLN A 841 -21.33 -50.01 -16.85
CA GLN A 841 -22.16 -48.94 -16.29
C GLN A 841 -23.38 -49.54 -15.61
N VAL A 842 -23.68 -49.03 -14.41
CA VAL A 842 -24.94 -49.31 -13.71
C VAL A 842 -25.65 -48.00 -13.50
N THR A 843 -26.87 -47.84 -14.01
CA THR A 843 -27.62 -46.61 -13.91
C THR A 843 -29.02 -46.85 -13.39
N VAL A 844 -29.50 -45.87 -12.64
CA VAL A 844 -30.92 -45.76 -12.22
C VAL A 844 -31.46 -44.50 -12.86
N PHE A 845 -32.62 -44.59 -13.44
CA PHE A 845 -33.26 -43.42 -14.08
C PHE A 845 -34.72 -43.25 -13.68
N GLU A 846 -35.16 -41.99 -13.71
CA GLU A 846 -36.53 -41.60 -13.53
C GLU A 846 -36.94 -40.68 -14.69
N THR A 847 -38.08 -40.94 -15.31
CA THR A 847 -38.59 -40.14 -16.40
C THR A 847 -40.00 -39.68 -16.07
N LEU A 848 -40.26 -38.39 -16.15
CA LEU A 848 -41.56 -37.78 -15.93
C LEU A 848 -42.08 -37.19 -17.24
N GLY A 849 -43.20 -37.70 -17.70
CA GLY A 849 -43.88 -37.24 -18.90
C GLY A 849 -43.61 -38.10 -20.14
N ALA A 850 -44.64 -38.38 -20.89
CA ALA A 850 -44.59 -39.04 -22.19
C ALA A 850 -44.99 -38.06 -23.29
N TYR A 851 -44.29 -38.14 -24.43
CA TYR A 851 -44.67 -37.37 -25.62
C TYR A 851 -45.85 -38.04 -26.33
N ASP A 852 -46.87 -37.24 -26.69
CA ASP A 852 -47.80 -37.59 -27.77
C ASP A 852 -47.28 -36.97 -29.08
N ALA A 853 -46.72 -37.78 -29.93
CA ALA A 853 -46.06 -37.37 -31.17
C ALA A 853 -46.92 -36.56 -32.15
N ASN A 854 -48.27 -36.59 -31.97
CA ASN A 854 -49.20 -35.90 -32.85
C ASN A 854 -49.53 -34.44 -32.43
N SER A 855 -49.02 -33.95 -31.32
CA SER A 855 -49.36 -32.61 -30.82
C SER A 855 -48.27 -31.55 -30.96
N LEU A 856 -47.19 -31.82 -31.66
CA LEU A 856 -46.01 -31.00 -31.68
C LEU A 856 -45.91 -30.02 -32.84
N THR A 857 -46.81 -29.04 -32.86
CA THR A 857 -46.47 -27.75 -33.47
C THR A 857 -45.79 -26.86 -32.42
N PRO A 858 -44.89 -25.90 -32.75
CA PRO A 858 -44.29 -24.99 -31.77
C PRO A 858 -45.31 -24.30 -30.88
N THR A 859 -46.51 -24.03 -31.42
CA THR A 859 -47.60 -23.43 -30.65
C THR A 859 -48.35 -24.49 -29.79
N GLY A 860 -48.48 -25.71 -30.26
CA GLY A 860 -49.06 -26.83 -29.53
C GLY A 860 -48.22 -27.28 -28.32
N TYR A 861 -46.90 -27.20 -28.44
CA TYR A 861 -45.96 -27.53 -27.38
C TYR A 861 -46.10 -26.60 -26.16
N LEU A 862 -46.13 -25.29 -26.40
CA LEU A 862 -46.32 -24.31 -25.33
C LEU A 862 -47.74 -24.43 -24.70
N THR A 863 -48.74 -24.77 -25.48
CA THR A 863 -50.11 -24.98 -25.01
C THR A 863 -50.25 -26.27 -24.21
N ALA A 864 -49.53 -27.34 -24.59
CA ALA A 864 -49.48 -28.59 -23.85
C ALA A 864 -48.77 -28.46 -22.49
N ILE A 865 -47.66 -27.73 -22.44
CA ILE A 865 -47.00 -27.41 -21.18
C ILE A 865 -47.91 -26.59 -20.26
N ASN A 866 -48.55 -25.55 -20.77
CA ASN A 866 -49.41 -24.68 -20.00
C ASN A 866 -50.70 -25.38 -19.50
N SER A 867 -51.26 -26.29 -20.28
CA SER A 867 -52.43 -27.05 -19.89
C SER A 867 -52.13 -28.13 -18.84
N LYS A 868 -50.94 -28.73 -18.87
CA LYS A 868 -50.52 -29.75 -17.89
C LYS A 868 -50.00 -29.13 -16.57
N ILE A 869 -49.45 -27.95 -16.60
CA ILE A 869 -49.12 -27.20 -15.35
C ILE A 869 -50.41 -26.78 -14.63
N ARG A 870 -51.53 -26.56 -15.36
CA ARG A 870 -52.83 -26.18 -14.77
C ARG A 870 -53.65 -27.36 -14.27
N ALA A 871 -53.48 -28.54 -14.84
CA ALA A 871 -54.17 -29.75 -14.41
C ALA A 871 -53.24 -30.58 -13.54
N ALA A 872 -53.37 -30.50 -12.24
CA ALA A 872 -52.64 -31.30 -11.28
C ALA A 872 -52.99 -32.82 -11.39
N GLN A 873 -52.88 -33.42 -12.57
CA GLN A 873 -52.98 -34.86 -12.75
C GLN A 873 -51.57 -35.44 -12.73
N PRO A 874 -51.35 -36.56 -12.00
CA PRO A 874 -50.04 -37.21 -11.95
C PRO A 874 -49.70 -37.72 -13.36
N VAL A 875 -48.65 -37.18 -13.90
CA VAL A 875 -48.04 -37.69 -15.14
C VAL A 875 -47.43 -39.04 -14.80
N SER A 876 -47.76 -40.10 -15.52
CA SER A 876 -47.16 -41.41 -15.35
C SER A 876 -45.66 -41.34 -15.54
N GLY A 877 -44.92 -41.50 -14.44
CA GLY A 877 -43.47 -41.60 -14.48
C GLY A 877 -43.02 -43.06 -14.68
N SER A 878 -41.94 -43.25 -15.39
CA SER A 878 -41.25 -44.55 -15.47
C SER A 878 -39.95 -44.48 -14.66
N GLN A 879 -39.74 -45.45 -13.78
CA GLN A 879 -38.47 -45.66 -13.09
C GLN A 879 -37.88 -46.99 -13.56
N GLY A 880 -36.59 -46.99 -13.74
CA GLY A 880 -35.89 -48.20 -14.16
C GLY A 880 -34.42 -48.21 -13.78
N PHE A 881 -33.80 -49.34 -13.94
CA PHE A 881 -32.36 -49.45 -13.84
C PHE A 881 -31.81 -50.14 -15.09
N SER A 882 -30.59 -49.79 -15.46
CA SER A 882 -29.89 -50.37 -16.62
C SER A 882 -28.48 -50.80 -16.22
N ILE A 883 -28.08 -51.93 -16.71
CA ILE A 883 -26.69 -52.39 -16.61
C ILE A 883 -26.19 -52.55 -18.05
N SER A 884 -25.15 -51.82 -18.37
CA SER A 884 -24.47 -51.90 -19.69
C SER A 884 -23.05 -52.34 -19.51
N ILE A 885 -22.61 -53.29 -20.27
CA ILE A 885 -21.23 -53.74 -20.33
C ILE A 885 -20.81 -53.63 -21.80
N GLN A 886 -19.76 -52.83 -21.98
CA GLN A 886 -19.23 -52.58 -23.33
C GLN A 886 -17.78 -53.01 -23.38
N ARG A 887 -17.42 -53.70 -24.45
CA ARG A 887 -16.07 -54.11 -24.71
C ARG A 887 -15.70 -53.74 -26.14
N LEU A 888 -14.66 -52.96 -26.31
CA LEU A 888 -14.06 -52.69 -27.60
C LEU A 888 -13.05 -53.82 -27.90
N PHE A 889 -13.23 -54.43 -29.03
CA PHE A 889 -12.25 -55.37 -29.54
C PHE A 889 -11.19 -54.59 -30.32
N PRO A 890 -9.87 -54.85 -30.14
CA PRO A 890 -8.80 -54.13 -30.83
C PRO A 890 -8.84 -54.32 -32.33
#